data_5d5112180446d2246554c6d6b797539e
#
_entry.id   5d5112180446d2246554c6d6b797539e
#
_cell.length_a   1.000
_cell.length_b   1.000
_cell.length_c   1.000
_cell.angle_alpha   90.00
_cell.angle_beta   90.00
_cell.angle_gamma   90.00
#
_symmetry.space_group_name_H-M   'P 1'
#
loop_
_entity.id
_entity.type
_entity.pdbx_description
1 polymer ?
#
loop_
_entity_poly.entity_id
_entity_poly.type
_entity_poly.pdbx_seq_one_letter_code
_entity_poly.pdbx_strand_id
1 'polypeptide(L)'
;MKNQEFEQRIEKYLKRQFGITISAASKRQVYEALMSTVREKLSEKKFAYEQELKKTKQKRAYYMSMEFLVGRTLRNNLFNLGIEKETKEYLEKNNFNLDEIYDIEPDPGLGNGGLGRLASCYLDALTSSDYPVTGFSILYEYGIFKQVINNGWQQEFPDYWLDLGKYGLVYRNDEEIEVRFYGHVEEKMTEDGFKVEHKDYTSIQAEPYDLLISGYKTKTVNTLRLWEAKAKTGFNMKLFERGEYSKSSEAEAIASSISKLLYPADSTNEGKELRIKQQYFFISASLQQLVKNHYNEFGTLENLSEHVALHINDTHPAMGVPELMRLLLDEYGYSWDKAWEITTKTFAYTNHTIMAEALEKWSVDLFKPLLPRIYSIIEEINKRFCQWVIDQGKHYTLAETAIIYDNQIRMANLSIIGSHNVNGVSKLHSDILVDSTFRAFNELYPTKFGNVTNGIAHRRWLGQANPELASYLKDLIGDDFVKDLSKISKLNDYKNDKKVVAKLQEIKKVKKEQLATYIQNTTGITVNPDSIFDVQVKRLHEYKRQLLNALHIVYLYREIKYNGLRPVPRTFIFAAKASSGYQMAKNIIKFIHSISQMIECDELVREYIKVVFLPDYKVTLAEKIIPAADISEQISQAGKEASGTGNMKLMLNGALTLGTLDGANVEIHEAVGDENIFIFGLETLEVDVLNAQGYKPWEYYNNSVKIKETLDFIRTMTVGGMNFNFIVDYLLTQDNYMCLADFESYIAAQEKVAETYQDKEKWEQMSLVNTANAGIFSADRSVEEYAKDIWDIKKVK
;
A
#
# COMPACT_ATOMS: atom_id res chain seq x y z
N MET A 1 -19.93 5.97 -25.94
CA MET A 1 -20.04 7.41 -26.37
C MET A 1 -19.68 7.44 -27.83
N LYS A 2 -20.39 8.19 -28.69
CA LYS A 2 -19.89 8.45 -30.03
C LYS A 2 -18.63 9.30 -29.89
N ASN A 3 -17.51 8.97 -30.56
CA ASN A 3 -16.22 9.68 -30.48
C ASN A 3 -16.40 11.20 -30.56
N GLN A 4 -17.28 11.65 -31.40
CA GLN A 4 -17.62 13.06 -31.63
C GLN A 4 -18.12 13.81 -30.38
N GLU A 5 -18.82 13.14 -29.45
CA GLU A 5 -19.30 13.77 -28.22
C GLU A 5 -18.14 13.99 -27.22
N PHE A 6 -17.18 13.05 -27.10
CA PHE A 6 -16.01 13.20 -26.26
C PHE A 6 -15.09 14.33 -26.72
N GLU A 7 -14.81 14.39 -28.02
CA GLU A 7 -14.03 15.45 -28.66
C GLU A 7 -14.70 16.83 -28.47
N GLN A 8 -16.02 16.91 -28.62
CA GLN A 8 -16.79 18.16 -28.43
C GLN A 8 -16.72 18.64 -26.95
N ARG A 9 -16.70 17.75 -25.98
CA ARG A 9 -16.58 18.12 -24.58
C ARG A 9 -15.19 18.71 -24.27
N ILE A 10 -14.11 18.13 -24.80
CA ILE A 10 -12.75 18.68 -24.69
C ILE A 10 -12.68 20.08 -25.27
N GLU A 11 -13.15 20.25 -26.49
CA GLU A 11 -13.18 21.58 -27.17
C GLU A 11 -14.04 22.60 -26.40
N LYS A 12 -15.19 22.17 -25.89
CA LYS A 12 -16.08 23.02 -25.08
C LYS A 12 -15.39 23.46 -23.77
N TYR A 13 -14.67 22.58 -23.12
CA TYR A 13 -13.90 22.91 -21.93
C TYR A 13 -12.83 23.96 -22.24
N LEU A 14 -11.98 23.71 -23.26
CA LEU A 14 -10.92 24.62 -23.67
C LEU A 14 -11.45 26.02 -24.00
N LYS A 15 -12.55 26.09 -24.75
CA LYS A 15 -13.21 27.35 -25.09
C LYS A 15 -13.77 28.09 -23.91
N ARG A 16 -14.41 27.37 -22.96
CA ARG A 16 -15.02 27.99 -21.78
C ARG A 16 -13.99 28.43 -20.73
N GLN A 17 -12.97 27.61 -20.50
CA GLN A 17 -11.99 27.84 -19.45
C GLN A 17 -10.87 28.78 -19.88
N PHE A 18 -10.43 28.67 -21.12
CA PHE A 18 -9.24 29.38 -21.63
C PHE A 18 -9.50 30.27 -22.83
N GLY A 19 -10.65 30.20 -23.47
CA GLY A 19 -10.95 30.98 -24.69
C GLY A 19 -10.21 30.51 -25.95
N ILE A 20 -9.74 29.27 -25.99
CA ILE A 20 -8.90 28.70 -27.04
C ILE A 20 -9.49 27.42 -27.65
N THR A 21 -8.93 27.01 -28.79
CA THR A 21 -9.15 25.66 -29.38
C THR A 21 -7.97 24.75 -29.02
N ILE A 22 -8.11 23.44 -29.26
CA ILE A 22 -7.05 22.47 -28.95
C ILE A 22 -5.75 22.77 -29.69
N SER A 23 -5.82 23.31 -30.91
CA SER A 23 -4.64 23.67 -31.71
C SER A 23 -3.77 24.77 -31.10
N ALA A 24 -4.33 25.58 -30.19
CA ALA A 24 -3.63 26.64 -29.47
C ALA A 24 -3.34 26.26 -28.00
N ALA A 25 -3.74 25.07 -27.57
CA ALA A 25 -3.61 24.65 -26.19
C ALA A 25 -2.18 24.16 -25.86
N SER A 26 -1.74 24.40 -24.64
CA SER A 26 -0.55 23.76 -24.08
C SER A 26 -0.88 22.31 -23.64
N LYS A 27 0.14 21.45 -23.51
CA LYS A 27 -0.02 20.07 -22.98
C LYS A 27 -0.77 20.06 -21.64
N ARG A 28 -0.49 21.00 -20.74
CA ARG A 28 -1.16 21.14 -19.45
C ARG A 28 -2.65 21.43 -19.61
N GLN A 29 -3.03 22.36 -20.50
CA GLN A 29 -4.44 22.68 -20.77
C GLN A 29 -5.19 21.50 -21.39
N VAL A 30 -4.52 20.71 -22.26
CA VAL A 30 -5.08 19.46 -22.80
C VAL A 30 -5.30 18.44 -21.69
N TYR A 31 -4.34 18.25 -20.78
CA TYR A 31 -4.50 17.39 -19.62
C TYR A 31 -5.70 17.81 -18.76
N GLU A 32 -5.83 19.09 -18.43
CA GLU A 32 -6.95 19.62 -17.64
C GLU A 32 -8.30 19.38 -18.33
N ALA A 33 -8.36 19.59 -19.64
CA ALA A 33 -9.56 19.35 -20.43
C ALA A 33 -9.95 17.85 -20.46
N LEU A 34 -8.97 16.96 -20.60
CA LEU A 34 -9.19 15.50 -20.54
C LEU A 34 -9.69 15.07 -19.16
N MET A 35 -9.01 15.50 -18.08
CA MET A 35 -9.42 15.18 -16.71
C MET A 35 -10.82 15.67 -16.38
N SER A 36 -11.17 16.90 -16.79
CA SER A 36 -12.51 17.46 -16.59
C SER A 36 -13.56 16.66 -17.39
N THR A 37 -13.27 16.31 -18.63
CA THR A 37 -14.20 15.54 -19.47
C THR A 37 -14.43 14.13 -18.93
N VAL A 38 -13.36 13.46 -18.47
CA VAL A 38 -13.45 12.14 -17.84
C VAL A 38 -14.25 12.20 -16.55
N ARG A 39 -13.99 13.20 -15.69
CA ARG A 39 -14.75 13.41 -14.45
C ARG A 39 -16.24 13.65 -14.70
N GLU A 40 -16.57 14.49 -15.67
CA GLU A 40 -17.98 14.75 -16.08
C GLU A 40 -18.67 13.43 -16.46
N LYS A 41 -18.03 12.62 -17.30
CA LYS A 41 -18.53 11.31 -17.70
C LYS A 41 -18.72 10.34 -16.53
N LEU A 42 -17.75 10.30 -15.62
CA LEU A 42 -17.84 9.45 -14.41
C LEU A 42 -18.95 9.93 -13.49
N SER A 43 -19.17 11.25 -13.37
CA SER A 43 -20.26 11.83 -12.58
C SER A 43 -21.65 11.46 -13.14
N GLU A 44 -21.82 11.50 -14.47
CA GLU A 44 -23.05 11.04 -15.13
C GLU A 44 -23.33 9.55 -14.86
N LYS A 45 -22.29 8.70 -14.97
CA LYS A 45 -22.40 7.27 -14.66
C LYS A 45 -22.73 7.05 -13.18
N LYS A 46 -22.05 7.76 -12.28
CA LYS A 46 -22.30 7.67 -10.85
C LYS A 46 -23.72 8.05 -10.48
N PHE A 47 -24.26 9.10 -11.08
CA PHE A 47 -25.65 9.50 -10.85
C PHE A 47 -26.62 8.35 -11.18
N ALA A 48 -26.48 7.75 -12.36
CA ALA A 48 -27.32 6.62 -12.77
C ALA A 48 -27.16 5.41 -11.82
N TYR A 49 -25.93 5.12 -11.43
CA TYR A 49 -25.60 4.05 -10.49
C TYR A 49 -26.20 4.28 -9.09
N GLU A 50 -26.12 5.48 -8.54
CA GLU A 50 -26.72 5.81 -7.23
C GLU A 50 -28.26 5.75 -7.26
N GLN A 51 -28.90 6.07 -8.40
CA GLN A 51 -30.34 5.87 -8.53
C GLN A 51 -30.74 4.41 -8.43
N GLU A 52 -29.92 3.50 -8.98
CA GLU A 52 -30.15 2.06 -8.88
C GLU A 52 -29.95 1.54 -7.45
N LEU A 53 -28.90 1.99 -6.79
CA LEU A 53 -28.63 1.64 -5.39
C LEU A 53 -29.74 2.10 -4.43
N LYS A 54 -30.28 3.30 -4.64
CA LYS A 54 -31.41 3.79 -3.83
C LYS A 54 -32.69 2.97 -4.00
N LYS A 55 -32.93 2.42 -5.22
CA LYS A 55 -34.08 1.55 -5.45
C LYS A 55 -33.93 0.20 -4.79
N THR A 56 -32.75 -0.40 -4.87
CA THR A 56 -32.50 -1.74 -4.38
C THR A 56 -32.26 -1.80 -2.87
N LYS A 57 -31.84 -0.69 -2.26
CA LYS A 57 -31.47 -0.58 -0.83
C LYS A 57 -30.49 -1.68 -0.39
N GLN A 58 -29.64 -2.17 -1.32
CA GLN A 58 -28.73 -3.26 -1.04
C GLN A 58 -27.60 -2.84 -0.10
N LYS A 59 -27.03 -3.81 0.62
CA LYS A 59 -25.91 -3.62 1.53
C LYS A 59 -24.69 -3.10 0.78
N ARG A 60 -23.97 -2.14 1.39
CA ARG A 60 -22.74 -1.51 0.87
C ARG A 60 -21.58 -1.74 1.81
N ALA A 61 -20.40 -1.91 1.24
CA ALA A 61 -19.18 -1.93 2.04
C ALA A 61 -18.51 -0.55 2.10
N TYR A 62 -17.87 -0.28 3.23
CA TYR A 62 -17.10 0.93 3.48
C TYR A 62 -15.71 0.54 3.95
N TYR A 63 -14.72 0.81 3.13
CA TYR A 63 -13.34 0.40 3.34
C TYR A 63 -12.53 1.56 3.91
N MET A 64 -12.18 1.46 5.19
CA MET A 64 -11.50 2.52 5.95
C MET A 64 -10.01 2.24 5.98
N SER A 65 -9.22 3.12 5.37
CA SER A 65 -7.76 2.97 5.32
C SER A 65 -7.07 4.31 5.47
N MET A 66 -5.94 4.30 6.17
CA MET A 66 -5.09 5.48 6.32
C MET A 66 -4.47 5.93 5.00
N GLU A 67 -4.36 5.02 4.02
CA GLU A 67 -3.72 5.29 2.75
C GLU A 67 -4.38 4.57 1.58
N PHE A 68 -4.39 5.23 0.42
CA PHE A 68 -4.77 4.67 -0.88
C PHE A 68 -3.75 5.11 -1.94
N LEU A 69 -2.83 4.22 -2.30
CA LEU A 69 -1.81 4.50 -3.31
C LEU A 69 -2.38 4.27 -4.72
N VAL A 70 -3.19 5.20 -5.19
CA VAL A 70 -3.98 5.04 -6.43
C VAL A 70 -3.14 5.09 -7.70
N GLY A 71 -2.04 5.86 -7.71
CA GLY A 71 -1.28 6.15 -8.92
C GLY A 71 -2.03 7.08 -9.88
N ARG A 72 -1.48 7.34 -11.06
CA ARG A 72 -2.11 8.19 -12.08
C ARG A 72 -3.50 7.70 -12.43
N THR A 73 -4.45 8.61 -12.52
CA THR A 73 -5.87 8.30 -12.68
C THR A 73 -6.37 8.46 -14.13
N LEU A 74 -5.80 9.39 -14.91
CA LEU A 74 -6.24 9.64 -16.28
C LEU A 74 -6.13 8.39 -17.15
N ARG A 75 -4.96 7.75 -17.19
CA ARG A 75 -4.73 6.53 -17.96
C ARG A 75 -5.67 5.41 -17.53
N ASN A 76 -5.77 5.19 -16.20
CA ASN A 76 -6.65 4.17 -15.63
C ASN A 76 -8.12 4.39 -16.04
N ASN A 77 -8.60 5.63 -16.00
CA ASN A 77 -9.96 5.96 -16.37
C ASN A 77 -10.22 5.78 -17.88
N LEU A 78 -9.28 6.22 -18.75
CA LEU A 78 -9.42 6.01 -20.19
C LEU A 78 -9.44 4.53 -20.56
N PHE A 79 -8.57 3.72 -19.91
CA PHE A 79 -8.54 2.27 -20.07
C PHE A 79 -9.85 1.62 -19.62
N ASN A 80 -10.32 1.90 -18.41
CA ASN A 80 -11.53 1.33 -17.83
C ASN A 80 -12.80 1.73 -18.60
N LEU A 81 -12.85 2.95 -19.10
CA LEU A 81 -13.94 3.45 -19.93
C LEU A 81 -13.88 2.91 -21.38
N GLY A 82 -12.77 2.32 -21.79
CA GLY A 82 -12.55 1.77 -23.12
C GLY A 82 -12.47 2.84 -24.20
N ILE A 83 -11.93 4.02 -23.89
CA ILE A 83 -11.81 5.17 -24.80
C ILE A 83 -10.37 5.64 -25.02
N GLU A 84 -9.39 4.85 -24.58
CA GLU A 84 -7.96 5.21 -24.67
C GLU A 84 -7.52 5.33 -26.14
N LYS A 85 -7.93 4.38 -26.98
CA LYS A 85 -7.58 4.37 -28.41
C LYS A 85 -8.13 5.60 -29.13
N GLU A 86 -9.39 5.90 -28.94
CA GLU A 86 -10.06 7.05 -29.54
C GLU A 86 -9.45 8.38 -29.07
N THR A 87 -9.11 8.45 -27.79
CA THR A 87 -8.42 9.62 -27.22
C THR A 87 -7.05 9.83 -27.87
N LYS A 88 -6.30 8.75 -28.04
CA LYS A 88 -4.99 8.78 -28.71
C LYS A 88 -5.12 9.28 -30.16
N GLU A 89 -6.03 8.71 -30.93
CA GLU A 89 -6.28 9.12 -32.35
C GLU A 89 -6.69 10.58 -32.45
N TYR A 90 -7.51 11.09 -31.51
CA TYR A 90 -7.93 12.51 -31.49
C TYR A 90 -6.76 13.44 -31.19
N LEU A 91 -5.93 13.07 -30.18
CA LEU A 91 -4.75 13.86 -29.80
C LEU A 91 -3.70 13.90 -30.91
N GLU A 92 -3.41 12.77 -31.56
CA GLU A 92 -2.47 12.68 -32.68
C GLU A 92 -2.88 13.56 -33.88
N LYS A 93 -4.19 13.62 -34.21
CA LYS A 93 -4.74 14.53 -35.22
C LYS A 93 -4.49 16.01 -34.89
N ASN A 94 -4.32 16.34 -33.61
CA ASN A 94 -4.07 17.68 -33.12
C ASN A 94 -2.61 17.89 -32.70
N ASN A 95 -1.68 17.04 -33.14
CA ASN A 95 -0.24 17.07 -32.84
C ASN A 95 0.13 16.93 -31.37
N PHE A 96 -0.65 16.18 -30.59
CA PHE A 96 -0.33 15.81 -29.20
C PHE A 96 -0.06 14.31 -29.09
N ASN A 97 0.91 13.98 -28.22
CA ASN A 97 1.19 12.59 -27.84
C ASN A 97 0.51 12.29 -26.50
N LEU A 98 -0.30 11.22 -26.45
CA LEU A 98 -1.04 10.84 -25.24
C LEU A 98 -0.11 10.46 -24.07
N ASP A 99 1.02 9.81 -24.35
CA ASP A 99 1.99 9.42 -23.29
C ASP A 99 2.62 10.65 -22.65
N GLU A 100 2.90 11.70 -23.42
CA GLU A 100 3.38 12.97 -22.88
C GLU A 100 2.30 13.70 -22.03
N ILE A 101 1.03 13.52 -22.37
CA ILE A 101 -0.07 14.05 -21.55
C ILE A 101 -0.21 13.26 -20.24
N TYR A 102 -0.04 11.93 -20.27
CA TYR A 102 -0.01 11.12 -19.05
C TYR A 102 1.14 11.53 -18.10
N ASP A 103 2.29 11.94 -18.66
CA ASP A 103 3.45 12.34 -17.84
C ASP A 103 3.26 13.68 -17.12
N ILE A 104 2.25 14.48 -17.48
CA ILE A 104 1.88 15.69 -16.73
C ILE A 104 1.26 15.35 -15.37
N GLU A 105 0.46 14.27 -15.29
CA GLU A 105 -0.21 13.86 -14.05
C GLU A 105 0.82 13.35 -13.03
N PRO A 106 0.94 13.98 -11.85
CA PRO A 106 1.73 13.42 -10.76
C PRO A 106 1.01 12.21 -10.14
N ASP A 107 1.76 11.31 -9.52
CA ASP A 107 1.15 10.28 -8.68
C ASP A 107 0.50 10.96 -7.46
N PRO A 108 -0.80 10.71 -7.18
CA PRO A 108 -1.44 11.28 -6.00
C PRO A 108 -0.75 10.86 -4.70
N GLY A 109 -0.44 11.84 -3.85
CA GLY A 109 0.23 11.66 -2.56
C GLY A 109 -0.68 11.09 -1.48
N LEU A 110 -1.49 10.08 -1.80
CA LEU A 110 -2.51 9.51 -0.92
C LEU A 110 -2.11 8.18 -0.28
N GLY A 111 -0.89 7.71 -0.53
CA GLY A 111 -0.40 6.45 0.00
C GLY A 111 1.12 6.34 -0.07
N ASN A 112 1.66 5.31 0.58
CA ASN A 112 3.10 5.09 0.69
C ASN A 112 3.54 3.73 0.14
N GLY A 113 2.88 2.65 0.55
CA GLY A 113 3.40 1.30 0.32
C GLY A 113 2.36 0.26 -0.03
N GLY A 114 2.65 -1.00 0.40
CA GLY A 114 1.83 -2.16 0.09
C GLY A 114 0.39 -2.05 0.55
N LEU A 115 0.18 -1.53 1.76
CA LEU A 115 -1.15 -1.33 2.35
C LEU A 115 -2.03 -0.44 1.48
N GLY A 116 -1.52 0.75 1.11
CA GLY A 116 -2.26 1.71 0.30
C GLY A 116 -2.45 1.24 -1.15
N ARG A 117 -1.46 0.53 -1.71
CA ARG A 117 -1.64 -0.03 -3.06
C ARG A 117 -2.67 -1.16 -3.07
N LEU A 118 -2.70 -2.00 -2.03
CA LEU A 118 -3.72 -3.04 -1.88
C LEU A 118 -5.12 -2.44 -1.81
N ALA A 119 -5.33 -1.43 -0.94
CA ALA A 119 -6.61 -0.72 -0.83
C ALA A 119 -7.07 -0.17 -2.19
N SER A 120 -6.15 0.40 -2.98
CA SER A 120 -6.44 0.91 -4.32
C SER A 120 -6.73 -0.21 -5.32
N CYS A 121 -6.03 -1.35 -5.25
CA CYS A 121 -6.32 -2.53 -6.07
C CYS A 121 -7.72 -3.10 -5.75
N TYR A 122 -8.12 -3.08 -4.48
CA TYR A 122 -9.44 -3.56 -4.07
C TYR A 122 -10.56 -2.62 -4.52
N LEU A 123 -10.37 -1.29 -4.47
CA LEU A 123 -11.36 -0.37 -5.03
C LEU A 123 -11.54 -0.56 -6.56
N ASP A 124 -10.44 -0.76 -7.30
CA ASP A 124 -10.50 -1.07 -8.75
C ASP A 124 -11.24 -2.39 -9.00
N ALA A 125 -10.89 -3.44 -8.26
CA ALA A 125 -11.47 -4.77 -8.39
C ALA A 125 -12.96 -4.78 -8.03
N LEU A 126 -13.35 -4.18 -6.89
CA LEU A 126 -14.75 -4.06 -6.47
C LEU A 126 -15.59 -3.31 -7.49
N THR A 127 -15.06 -2.21 -8.04
CA THR A 127 -15.75 -1.43 -9.06
C THR A 127 -15.86 -2.20 -10.37
N SER A 128 -14.81 -2.92 -10.76
CA SER A 128 -14.79 -3.73 -11.98
C SER A 128 -15.66 -5.00 -11.87
N SER A 129 -15.96 -5.43 -10.64
CA SER A 129 -16.84 -6.59 -10.33
C SER A 129 -18.27 -6.17 -9.95
N ASP A 130 -18.64 -4.90 -10.12
CA ASP A 130 -19.95 -4.33 -9.82
C ASP A 130 -20.38 -4.41 -8.34
N TYR A 131 -19.44 -4.38 -7.37
CA TYR A 131 -19.76 -4.28 -5.95
C TYR A 131 -19.85 -2.82 -5.47
N PRO A 132 -20.85 -2.48 -4.63
CA PRO A 132 -21.01 -1.15 -4.07
C PRO A 132 -20.05 -0.94 -2.90
N VAL A 133 -19.07 -0.05 -3.08
CA VAL A 133 -18.10 0.27 -2.04
C VAL A 133 -17.79 1.76 -1.99
N THR A 134 -17.46 2.24 -0.80
CA THR A 134 -16.86 3.56 -0.60
C THR A 134 -15.58 3.41 0.21
N GLY A 135 -14.47 3.95 -0.31
CA GLY A 135 -13.23 4.08 0.46
C GLY A 135 -13.23 5.38 1.25
N PHE A 136 -12.66 5.36 2.47
CA PHE A 136 -12.47 6.55 3.31
C PHE A 136 -11.00 6.72 3.66
N SER A 137 -10.48 7.95 3.52
CA SER A 137 -9.12 8.33 3.91
C SER A 137 -9.00 9.84 4.11
N ILE A 138 -7.77 10.33 4.21
CA ILE A 138 -7.41 11.75 4.33
C ILE A 138 -6.88 12.28 2.99
N LEU A 139 -7.22 13.51 2.65
CA LEU A 139 -6.63 14.25 1.54
C LEU A 139 -5.30 14.87 1.98
N TYR A 140 -4.19 14.12 1.87
CA TYR A 140 -2.88 14.62 2.26
C TYR A 140 -2.37 15.66 1.28
N GLU A 141 -1.91 16.82 1.81
CA GLU A 141 -1.40 17.92 0.98
C GLU A 141 -0.07 17.58 0.30
N TYR A 142 0.84 16.90 1.02
CA TYR A 142 2.20 16.59 0.56
C TYR A 142 2.54 15.10 0.52
N GLY A 143 1.53 14.23 0.65
CA GLY A 143 1.76 12.79 0.71
C GLY A 143 2.63 12.38 1.91
N ILE A 144 3.53 11.41 1.70
CA ILE A 144 4.55 11.07 2.71
C ILE A 144 5.76 11.98 2.58
N PHE A 145 6.38 12.04 1.43
CA PHE A 145 7.44 12.95 0.97
C PHE A 145 7.89 12.57 -0.45
N LYS A 146 8.51 13.53 -1.15
CA LYS A 146 9.31 13.29 -2.34
C LYS A 146 10.74 12.97 -1.91
N GLN A 147 11.26 11.81 -2.36
CA GLN A 147 12.64 11.40 -2.08
C GLN A 147 13.60 12.00 -3.10
N VAL A 148 14.64 12.64 -2.62
CA VAL A 148 15.82 13.04 -3.41
C VAL A 148 17.05 12.36 -2.82
N ILE A 149 17.94 11.89 -3.68
CA ILE A 149 19.23 11.33 -3.25
C ILE A 149 20.32 12.38 -3.49
N ASN A 150 20.96 12.79 -2.42
CA ASN A 150 22.06 13.73 -2.46
C ASN A 150 23.31 13.10 -1.82
N ASN A 151 24.38 12.99 -2.60
CA ASN A 151 25.61 12.30 -2.18
C ASN A 151 25.35 10.89 -1.59
N GLY A 152 24.39 10.17 -2.17
CA GLY A 152 23.96 8.83 -1.73
C GLY A 152 23.04 8.82 -0.50
N TRP A 153 22.71 9.95 0.09
CA TRP A 153 21.78 10.06 1.21
C TRP A 153 20.37 10.42 0.78
N GLN A 154 19.39 9.76 1.38
CA GLN A 154 18.00 10.17 1.24
C GLN A 154 17.76 11.51 1.92
N GLN A 155 17.12 12.41 1.17
CA GLN A 155 16.55 13.67 1.67
C GLN A 155 15.06 13.69 1.35
N GLU A 156 14.27 14.20 2.27
CA GLU A 156 12.81 14.27 2.17
C GLU A 156 12.37 15.71 1.85
N PHE A 157 11.54 15.87 0.82
CA PHE A 157 10.92 17.13 0.43
C PHE A 157 9.41 16.98 0.35
N PRO A 158 8.63 18.06 0.49
CA PRO A 158 7.19 18.02 0.24
C PRO A 158 6.91 17.52 -1.19
N ASP A 159 5.94 16.62 -1.33
CA ASP A 159 5.45 16.17 -2.63
C ASP A 159 4.27 17.04 -3.06
N TYR A 160 4.52 18.03 -3.90
CA TYR A 160 3.53 19.01 -4.36
C TYR A 160 2.59 18.45 -5.44
N TRP A 161 2.02 17.28 -5.22
CA TRP A 161 1.17 16.59 -6.19
C TRP A 161 -0.15 17.34 -6.50
N LEU A 162 -0.58 18.26 -5.63
CA LEU A 162 -1.77 19.10 -5.81
C LEU A 162 -1.49 20.42 -6.57
N ASP A 163 -0.25 20.72 -6.96
CA ASP A 163 0.10 21.98 -7.66
C ASP A 163 -0.60 22.15 -9.01
N LEU A 164 -1.00 21.05 -9.66
CA LEU A 164 -1.81 21.10 -10.86
C LEU A 164 -3.29 21.42 -10.58
N GLY A 165 -3.68 21.46 -9.30
CA GLY A 165 -5.07 21.64 -8.91
C GLY A 165 -5.80 20.32 -8.60
N LYS A 166 -7.01 20.44 -8.04
CA LYS A 166 -7.87 19.32 -7.63
C LYS A 166 -8.80 18.85 -8.77
N TYR A 167 -8.34 18.83 -10.03
CA TYR A 167 -9.20 18.58 -11.20
C TYR A 167 -9.91 17.21 -11.21
N GLY A 168 -9.29 16.19 -10.64
CA GLY A 168 -9.88 14.86 -10.51
C GLY A 168 -10.82 14.69 -9.33
N LEU A 169 -10.91 15.67 -8.44
CA LEU A 169 -11.68 15.62 -7.20
C LEU A 169 -12.98 16.41 -7.30
N VAL A 170 -14.01 15.93 -6.60
CA VAL A 170 -15.31 16.62 -6.45
C VAL A 170 -15.45 17.07 -5.02
N TYR A 171 -15.45 18.38 -4.78
CA TYR A 171 -15.71 18.94 -3.46
C TYR A 171 -17.21 18.87 -3.09
N ARG A 172 -17.51 18.37 -1.91
CA ARG A 172 -18.87 18.19 -1.40
C ARG A 172 -19.11 19.09 -0.20
N ASN A 173 -19.19 20.39 -0.43
CA ASN A 173 -19.39 21.41 0.60
C ASN A 173 -20.71 21.30 1.37
N ASP A 174 -21.65 20.53 0.88
CA ASP A 174 -22.92 20.21 1.52
C ASP A 174 -22.79 19.08 2.58
N GLU A 175 -21.63 18.43 2.64
CA GLU A 175 -21.38 17.26 3.50
C GLU A 175 -20.21 17.46 4.48
N GLU A 176 -19.93 18.70 4.86
CA GLU A 176 -18.89 19.02 5.84
C GLU A 176 -19.26 18.51 7.24
N ILE A 177 -18.26 18.02 7.99
CA ILE A 177 -18.44 17.40 9.31
C ILE A 177 -17.54 18.06 10.35
N GLU A 178 -18.08 18.30 11.55
CA GLU A 178 -17.32 18.75 12.71
C GLU A 178 -16.71 17.55 13.46
N VAL A 179 -15.41 17.56 13.69
CA VAL A 179 -14.70 16.59 14.53
C VAL A 179 -14.13 17.28 15.77
N ARG A 180 -14.31 16.66 16.95
CA ARG A 180 -14.01 17.27 18.24
C ARG A 180 -12.83 16.59 18.93
N PHE A 181 -11.94 17.42 19.47
CA PHE A 181 -10.74 16.97 20.20
C PHE A 181 -10.67 17.71 21.54
N TYR A 182 -9.99 17.10 22.52
CA TYR A 182 -9.78 17.66 23.86
C TYR A 182 -11.08 17.91 24.64
N GLY A 183 -11.07 18.86 25.56
CA GLY A 183 -12.19 19.16 26.43
C GLY A 183 -12.40 18.13 27.55
N HIS A 184 -13.62 18.05 28.04
CA HIS A 184 -14.01 17.10 29.09
C HIS A 184 -15.43 16.59 28.87
N VAL A 185 -15.78 15.53 29.56
CA VAL A 185 -17.10 14.89 29.50
C VAL A 185 -17.84 15.17 30.80
N GLU A 186 -19.08 15.69 30.68
CA GLU A 186 -20.01 15.79 31.78
C GLU A 186 -21.13 14.75 31.63
N GLU A 187 -21.31 13.95 32.69
CA GLU A 187 -22.36 12.94 32.76
C GLU A 187 -23.52 13.47 33.64
N LYS A 188 -24.73 13.42 33.09
CA LYS A 188 -25.92 13.95 33.78
C LYS A 188 -27.07 12.96 33.71
N MET A 189 -27.71 12.71 34.85
CA MET A 189 -29.03 12.08 34.85
C MET A 189 -30.09 13.16 34.58
N THR A 190 -30.87 12.98 33.52
CA THR A 190 -31.99 13.86 33.15
C THR A 190 -33.32 13.11 33.27
N GLU A 191 -34.44 13.79 33.11
CA GLU A 191 -35.78 13.16 33.07
C GLU A 191 -35.88 12.15 31.90
N ASP A 192 -35.14 12.39 30.79
CA ASP A 192 -35.10 11.53 29.61
C ASP A 192 -34.04 10.39 29.73
N GLY A 193 -33.32 10.26 30.86
CA GLY A 193 -32.32 9.26 31.10
C GLY A 193 -30.90 9.83 31.25
N PHE A 194 -29.89 8.94 31.14
CA PHE A 194 -28.47 9.28 31.25
C PHE A 194 -28.02 10.00 29.97
N LYS A 195 -27.47 11.21 30.11
CA LYS A 195 -26.95 12.02 29.02
C LYS A 195 -25.45 12.32 29.24
N VAL A 196 -24.71 12.33 28.17
CA VAL A 196 -23.29 12.67 28.13
C VAL A 196 -23.10 13.91 27.27
N GLU A 197 -22.46 14.93 27.82
CA GLU A 197 -22.14 16.17 27.13
C GLU A 197 -20.64 16.36 27.02
N HIS A 198 -20.12 16.57 25.81
CA HIS A 198 -18.71 16.91 25.55
C HIS A 198 -18.57 18.42 25.52
N LYS A 199 -17.75 18.99 26.42
CA LYS A 199 -17.59 20.44 26.63
C LYS A 199 -16.15 20.89 26.45
N ASP A 200 -15.94 22.17 26.17
CA ASP A 200 -14.65 22.85 26.05
C ASP A 200 -13.71 22.17 25.01
N TYR A 201 -14.29 21.53 23.98
CA TYR A 201 -13.55 20.86 22.92
C TYR A 201 -13.01 21.83 21.87
N THR A 202 -11.95 21.41 21.20
CA THR A 202 -11.44 22.04 19.98
C THR A 202 -12.15 21.42 18.77
N SER A 203 -12.69 22.26 17.89
CA SER A 203 -13.45 21.85 16.71
C SER A 203 -12.59 21.95 15.44
N ILE A 204 -12.52 20.86 14.69
CA ILE A 204 -11.89 20.78 13.37
C ILE A 204 -12.96 20.47 12.34
N GLN A 205 -13.00 21.27 11.26
CA GLN A 205 -13.90 21.03 10.14
C GLN A 205 -13.28 20.01 9.18
N ALA A 206 -14.00 18.95 8.87
CA ALA A 206 -13.64 17.98 7.85
C ALA A 206 -14.36 18.30 6.54
N GLU A 207 -13.60 18.71 5.52
CA GLU A 207 -14.09 19.01 4.18
C GLU A 207 -13.95 17.78 3.28
N PRO A 208 -15.05 17.26 2.69
CA PRO A 208 -15.02 16.05 1.90
C PRO A 208 -14.72 16.33 0.41
N TYR A 209 -13.84 15.50 -0.14
CA TYR A 209 -13.51 15.45 -1.57
C TYR A 209 -13.68 14.03 -2.09
N ASP A 210 -14.40 13.86 -3.17
CA ASP A 210 -14.65 12.57 -3.80
C ASP A 210 -13.74 12.35 -5.02
N LEU A 211 -12.94 11.30 -4.99
CA LEU A 211 -12.29 10.74 -6.16
C LEU A 211 -13.17 9.61 -6.71
N LEU A 212 -13.63 9.77 -7.95
CA LEU A 212 -14.49 8.78 -8.61
C LEU A 212 -13.65 7.62 -9.15
N ILE A 213 -14.01 6.40 -8.80
CA ILE A 213 -13.33 5.17 -9.18
C ILE A 213 -14.10 4.48 -10.29
N SER A 214 -13.49 4.39 -11.47
CA SER A 214 -14.06 3.67 -12.61
C SER A 214 -13.79 2.18 -12.55
N GLY A 215 -14.73 1.36 -13.02
CA GLY A 215 -14.52 -0.08 -13.25
C GLY A 215 -14.35 -0.40 -14.74
N TYR A 216 -13.66 -1.49 -15.04
CA TYR A 216 -13.38 -1.91 -16.41
C TYR A 216 -14.65 -2.35 -17.15
N LYS A 217 -15.14 -1.49 -18.04
CA LYS A 217 -16.35 -1.70 -18.87
C LYS A 217 -17.62 -2.04 -18.06
N THR A 218 -17.73 -1.55 -16.82
CA THR A 218 -18.89 -1.72 -15.93
C THR A 218 -19.75 -0.46 -15.87
N LYS A 219 -20.95 -0.58 -15.31
CA LYS A 219 -21.83 0.57 -15.03
C LYS A 219 -21.48 1.24 -13.70
N THR A 220 -20.84 0.53 -12.81
CA THR A 220 -20.49 0.93 -11.45
C THR A 220 -19.43 2.03 -11.45
N VAL A 221 -19.65 3.02 -10.59
CA VAL A 221 -18.67 4.05 -10.24
C VAL A 221 -18.69 4.20 -8.73
N ASN A 222 -17.63 3.70 -8.10
CA ASN A 222 -17.43 3.84 -6.66
C ASN A 222 -16.77 5.16 -6.30
N THR A 223 -16.59 5.40 -5.02
CA THR A 223 -16.02 6.65 -4.50
C THR A 223 -14.89 6.34 -3.53
N LEU A 224 -13.80 7.08 -3.65
CA LEU A 224 -12.85 7.28 -2.57
C LEU A 224 -13.08 8.67 -1.99
N ARG A 225 -13.64 8.72 -0.78
CA ARG A 225 -13.86 9.96 -0.04
C ARG A 225 -12.64 10.32 0.79
N LEU A 226 -12.18 11.53 0.59
CA LEU A 226 -10.96 12.07 1.19
C LEU A 226 -11.33 13.31 2.03
N TRP A 227 -10.89 13.33 3.27
CA TRP A 227 -11.17 14.41 4.20
C TRP A 227 -9.99 15.38 4.32
N GLU A 228 -10.21 16.66 4.08
CA GLU A 228 -9.25 17.74 4.33
C GLU A 228 -9.61 18.44 5.65
N ALA A 229 -8.59 18.66 6.49
CA ALA A 229 -8.82 19.31 7.79
C ALA A 229 -8.68 20.83 7.68
N LYS A 230 -9.68 21.57 8.19
CA LYS A 230 -9.72 23.03 8.23
C LYS A 230 -10.07 23.54 9.62
N ALA A 231 -9.67 24.76 9.94
CA ALA A 231 -10.13 25.43 11.14
C ALA A 231 -11.58 25.91 10.94
N LYS A 232 -12.46 25.64 11.92
CA LYS A 232 -13.84 26.15 11.91
C LYS A 232 -13.88 27.68 12.01
N THR A 233 -13.03 28.24 12.86
CA THR A 233 -12.77 29.67 12.96
C THR A 233 -11.41 29.94 12.35
N GLY A 234 -11.39 30.41 11.12
CA GLY A 234 -10.14 30.58 10.37
C GLY A 234 -9.29 31.77 10.84
N PHE A 235 -8.87 32.55 9.90
CA PHE A 235 -8.01 33.72 10.08
C PHE A 235 -8.52 34.74 11.11
N ASN A 236 -7.68 35.13 12.08
CA ASN A 236 -8.03 36.08 13.11
C ASN A 236 -7.67 37.52 12.70
N MET A 237 -8.63 38.23 12.13
CA MET A 237 -8.48 39.62 11.68
C MET A 237 -7.93 40.56 12.75
N LYS A 238 -8.34 40.42 14.00
CA LYS A 238 -7.91 41.32 15.11
C LYS A 238 -6.40 41.16 15.41
N LEU A 239 -5.92 39.92 15.39
CA LEU A 239 -4.49 39.65 15.56
C LEU A 239 -3.68 40.16 14.37
N PHE A 240 -4.19 39.95 13.13
CA PHE A 240 -3.54 40.45 11.94
C PHE A 240 -3.39 41.96 11.93
N GLU A 241 -4.45 42.72 12.29
CA GLU A 241 -4.45 44.19 12.39
C GLU A 241 -3.47 44.70 13.44
N ARG A 242 -3.13 43.90 14.46
CA ARG A 242 -2.11 44.20 15.48
C ARG A 242 -0.69 43.87 15.06
N GLY A 243 -0.49 43.35 13.83
CA GLY A 243 0.82 42.91 13.34
C GLY A 243 1.26 41.52 13.84
N GLU A 244 0.39 40.78 14.52
CA GLU A 244 0.63 39.42 15.01
C GLU A 244 0.33 38.39 13.91
N TYR A 245 0.99 38.51 12.75
CA TYR A 245 0.67 37.75 11.52
C TYR A 245 0.70 36.24 11.71
N SER A 246 1.73 35.70 12.36
CA SER A 246 1.84 34.26 12.61
C SER A 246 0.71 33.73 13.49
N LYS A 247 0.37 34.46 14.55
CA LYS A 247 -0.73 34.08 15.46
C LYS A 247 -2.11 34.20 14.79
N SER A 248 -2.25 35.11 13.83
CA SER A 248 -3.53 35.27 13.10
C SER A 248 -3.94 34.04 12.30
N SER A 249 -2.97 33.20 11.89
CA SER A 249 -3.18 31.95 11.14
C SER A 249 -2.87 30.69 11.95
N GLU A 250 -2.61 30.79 13.24
CA GLU A 250 -2.18 29.66 14.08
C GLU A 250 -3.25 28.55 14.14
N ALA A 251 -4.52 28.92 14.30
CA ALA A 251 -5.62 27.97 14.31
C ALA A 251 -5.73 27.19 12.97
N GLU A 252 -5.51 27.88 11.85
CA GLU A 252 -5.48 27.25 10.51
C GLU A 252 -4.29 26.30 10.36
N ALA A 253 -3.12 26.69 10.85
CA ALA A 253 -1.92 25.86 10.79
C ALA A 253 -2.07 24.59 11.63
N ILE A 254 -2.62 24.71 12.84
CA ILE A 254 -2.89 23.56 13.72
C ILE A 254 -3.92 22.62 13.09
N ALA A 255 -5.05 23.13 12.61
CA ALA A 255 -6.08 22.32 11.99
C ALA A 255 -5.55 21.60 10.74
N SER A 256 -4.92 22.35 9.81
CA SER A 256 -4.41 21.81 8.56
C SER A 256 -3.29 20.78 8.75
N SER A 257 -2.55 20.81 9.88
CA SER A 257 -1.49 19.83 10.17
C SER A 257 -1.98 18.38 10.11
N ILE A 258 -3.28 18.14 10.42
CA ILE A 258 -3.91 16.82 10.40
C ILE A 258 -3.88 16.20 8.99
N SER A 259 -4.07 17.01 7.95
CA SER A 259 -4.09 16.55 6.55
C SER A 259 -2.84 16.93 5.74
N LYS A 260 -1.73 17.32 6.38
CA LYS A 260 -0.51 17.70 5.64
C LYS A 260 0.30 16.52 5.16
N LEU A 261 0.66 15.59 6.05
CA LEU A 261 1.58 14.48 5.74
C LEU A 261 0.99 13.14 6.19
N LEU A 262 1.17 12.14 5.36
CA LEU A 262 0.92 10.74 5.71
C LEU A 262 2.06 10.24 6.61
N TYR A 263 1.73 9.57 7.71
CA TYR A 263 2.68 9.01 8.68
C TYR A 263 3.73 10.01 9.19
N PRO A 264 3.31 11.07 9.90
CA PRO A 264 4.27 11.94 10.60
C PRO A 264 5.14 11.13 11.56
N ALA A 265 6.35 11.61 11.80
CA ALA A 265 7.28 10.96 12.73
C ALA A 265 6.65 10.85 14.13
N ASP A 266 6.79 9.67 14.77
CA ASP A 266 6.19 9.33 16.06
C ASP A 266 7.24 9.11 17.17
N SER A 267 8.42 9.66 16.96
CA SER A 267 9.49 9.65 17.97
C SER A 267 9.23 10.61 19.16
N THR A 268 8.31 11.57 18.99
CA THR A 268 7.89 12.52 20.03
C THR A 268 6.41 12.35 20.38
N ASN A 269 5.99 12.89 21.51
CA ASN A 269 4.59 12.87 21.93
C ASN A 269 3.70 13.67 20.98
N GLU A 270 4.19 14.80 20.46
CA GLU A 270 3.48 15.64 19.48
C GLU A 270 3.23 14.88 18.18
N GLY A 271 4.22 14.12 17.71
CA GLY A 271 4.07 13.27 16.53
C GLY A 271 3.09 12.12 16.75
N LYS A 272 3.13 11.46 17.92
CA LYS A 272 2.15 10.43 18.29
C LYS A 272 0.74 11.02 18.40
N GLU A 273 0.58 12.19 19.04
CA GLU A 273 -0.69 12.89 19.12
C GLU A 273 -1.27 13.24 17.75
N LEU A 274 -0.41 13.72 16.83
CA LEU A 274 -0.82 14.02 15.46
C LEU A 274 -1.31 12.76 14.73
N ARG A 275 -0.67 11.61 14.90
CA ARG A 275 -1.12 10.33 14.34
C ARG A 275 -2.48 9.90 14.90
N ILE A 276 -2.71 10.03 16.21
CA ILE A 276 -4.03 9.75 16.82
C ILE A 276 -5.08 10.71 16.24
N LYS A 277 -4.75 12.02 16.13
CA LYS A 277 -5.65 13.00 15.50
C LYS A 277 -6.01 12.63 14.08
N GLN A 278 -5.07 12.25 13.24
CA GLN A 278 -5.31 11.82 11.87
C GLN A 278 -6.27 10.63 11.81
N GLN A 279 -6.02 9.60 12.60
CA GLN A 279 -6.83 8.39 12.64
C GLN A 279 -8.27 8.70 13.09
N TYR A 280 -8.43 9.43 14.19
CA TYR A 280 -9.76 9.78 14.69
C TYR A 280 -10.49 10.74 13.75
N PHE A 281 -9.78 11.72 13.18
CA PHE A 281 -10.34 12.71 12.27
C PHE A 281 -11.12 12.08 11.10
N PHE A 282 -10.45 11.22 10.32
CA PHE A 282 -11.12 10.66 9.13
C PHE A 282 -12.19 9.64 9.51
N ILE A 283 -12.01 8.92 10.61
CA ILE A 283 -12.97 7.93 11.10
C ILE A 283 -14.24 8.63 11.62
N SER A 284 -14.10 9.63 12.47
CA SER A 284 -15.25 10.35 13.02
C SER A 284 -16.03 11.06 11.92
N ALA A 285 -15.36 11.76 11.00
CA ALA A 285 -16.01 12.39 9.85
C ALA A 285 -16.79 11.38 8.99
N SER A 286 -16.16 10.23 8.69
CA SER A 286 -16.75 9.18 7.85
C SER A 286 -17.97 8.53 8.51
N LEU A 287 -17.89 8.19 9.80
CA LEU A 287 -18.97 7.52 10.51
C LEU A 287 -20.14 8.46 10.81
N GLN A 288 -19.89 9.71 11.20
CA GLN A 288 -20.96 10.70 11.38
C GLN A 288 -21.79 10.86 10.11
N GLN A 289 -21.13 11.01 8.96
CA GLN A 289 -21.81 11.13 7.68
C GLN A 289 -22.57 9.85 7.30
N LEU A 290 -21.94 8.69 7.46
CA LEU A 290 -22.54 7.40 7.14
C LEU A 290 -23.79 7.15 7.98
N VAL A 291 -23.71 7.34 9.29
CA VAL A 291 -24.82 7.12 10.25
C VAL A 291 -25.97 8.10 9.95
N LYS A 292 -25.65 9.39 9.73
CA LYS A 292 -26.65 10.40 9.34
C LYS A 292 -27.37 10.03 8.04
N ASN A 293 -26.62 9.60 7.02
CA ASN A 293 -27.21 9.21 5.74
C ASN A 293 -28.09 7.95 5.89
N HIS A 294 -27.64 6.96 6.66
CA HIS A 294 -28.43 5.77 6.94
C HIS A 294 -29.72 6.11 7.68
N TYR A 295 -29.65 6.90 8.75
CA TYR A 295 -30.82 7.32 9.51
C TYR A 295 -31.83 8.09 8.66
N ASN A 296 -31.35 8.99 7.78
CA ASN A 296 -32.20 9.73 6.84
C ASN A 296 -32.92 8.80 5.83
N GLU A 297 -32.27 7.69 5.44
CA GLU A 297 -32.84 6.76 4.47
C GLU A 297 -33.80 5.75 5.10
N PHE A 298 -33.49 5.25 6.31
CA PHE A 298 -34.22 4.15 6.95
C PHE A 298 -35.04 4.55 8.18
N GLY A 299 -34.77 5.71 8.78
CA GLY A 299 -35.46 6.19 10.01
C GLY A 299 -35.03 5.46 11.29
N THR A 300 -34.09 4.53 11.21
CA THR A 300 -33.58 3.75 12.33
C THR A 300 -32.10 3.35 12.07
N LEU A 301 -31.37 3.03 13.14
CA LEU A 301 -30.04 2.44 13.07
C LEU A 301 -30.01 0.97 13.50
N GLU A 302 -31.14 0.38 13.90
CA GLU A 302 -31.20 -1.01 14.33
C GLU A 302 -30.80 -1.99 13.22
N ASN A 303 -31.11 -1.63 11.97
CA ASN A 303 -30.81 -2.41 10.77
C ASN A 303 -29.48 -1.99 10.10
N LEU A 304 -28.62 -1.24 10.80
CA LEU A 304 -27.35 -0.73 10.21
C LEU A 304 -26.50 -1.87 9.65
N SER A 305 -26.32 -2.97 10.38
CA SER A 305 -25.52 -4.12 9.95
C SER A 305 -26.11 -4.89 8.76
N GLU A 306 -27.40 -4.71 8.45
CA GLU A 306 -28.06 -5.30 7.29
C GLU A 306 -27.77 -4.54 5.98
N HIS A 307 -27.42 -3.24 6.09
CA HIS A 307 -27.19 -2.36 4.96
C HIS A 307 -25.74 -1.82 4.87
N VAL A 308 -24.95 -1.99 5.91
CA VAL A 308 -23.58 -1.46 6.04
C VAL A 308 -22.63 -2.54 6.50
N ALA A 309 -21.49 -2.67 5.79
CA ALA A 309 -20.33 -3.42 6.24
C ALA A 309 -19.16 -2.45 6.36
N LEU A 310 -18.59 -2.30 7.55
CA LEU A 310 -17.44 -1.44 7.83
C LEU A 310 -16.17 -2.28 7.92
N HIS A 311 -15.14 -1.93 7.16
CA HIS A 311 -13.89 -2.68 7.15
C HIS A 311 -12.72 -1.87 7.70
N ILE A 312 -12.10 -2.37 8.76
CA ILE A 312 -10.89 -1.84 9.40
C ILE A 312 -9.68 -2.41 8.66
N ASN A 313 -9.02 -1.57 7.86
CA ASN A 313 -7.82 -1.94 7.11
C ASN A 313 -6.56 -1.61 7.92
N ASP A 314 -5.94 -2.60 8.53
CA ASP A 314 -4.97 -2.46 9.62
C ASP A 314 -5.59 -1.81 10.88
N THR A 315 -4.80 -1.52 11.91
CA THR A 315 -5.30 -0.95 13.17
C THR A 315 -5.60 0.55 13.11
N HIS A 316 -5.18 1.25 12.05
CA HIS A 316 -5.36 2.69 11.92
C HIS A 316 -6.83 3.16 12.10
N PRO A 317 -7.84 2.45 11.56
CA PRO A 317 -9.26 2.81 11.76
C PRO A 317 -9.91 2.22 13.02
N ALA A 318 -9.17 1.59 13.93
CA ALA A 318 -9.72 0.88 15.09
C ALA A 318 -10.64 1.74 15.98
N MET A 319 -10.39 3.05 16.03
CA MET A 319 -11.26 4.01 16.75
C MET A 319 -12.67 4.11 16.17
N GLY A 320 -12.92 3.49 15.02
CA GLY A 320 -14.28 3.37 14.47
C GLY A 320 -15.23 2.61 15.40
N VAL A 321 -14.72 1.61 16.13
CA VAL A 321 -15.53 0.84 17.08
C VAL A 321 -16.11 1.74 18.18
N PRO A 322 -15.30 2.46 19.00
CA PRO A 322 -15.83 3.35 20.03
C PRO A 322 -16.52 4.59 19.44
N GLU A 323 -16.18 5.07 18.24
CA GLU A 323 -16.87 6.19 17.61
C GLU A 323 -18.30 5.81 17.18
N LEU A 324 -18.52 4.62 16.61
CA LEU A 324 -19.87 4.16 16.29
C LEU A 324 -20.68 3.97 17.57
N MET A 325 -20.09 3.45 18.64
CA MET A 325 -20.73 3.38 19.96
C MET A 325 -21.13 4.78 20.43
N ARG A 326 -20.23 5.77 20.36
CA ARG A 326 -20.52 7.16 20.74
C ARG A 326 -21.73 7.71 19.99
N LEU A 327 -21.75 7.56 18.68
CA LEU A 327 -22.87 8.01 17.86
C LEU A 327 -24.18 7.36 18.29
N LEU A 328 -24.21 6.05 18.43
CA LEU A 328 -25.40 5.30 18.82
C LEU A 328 -25.89 5.68 20.22
N LEU A 329 -24.98 5.81 21.19
CA LEU A 329 -25.30 6.14 22.58
C LEU A 329 -25.69 7.61 22.76
N ASP A 330 -24.81 8.54 22.33
CA ASP A 330 -24.90 9.95 22.71
C ASP A 330 -25.78 10.76 21.76
N GLU A 331 -25.84 10.40 20.47
CA GLU A 331 -26.59 11.16 19.48
C GLU A 331 -27.96 10.54 19.15
N TYR A 332 -28.06 9.20 19.22
CA TYR A 332 -29.29 8.49 18.86
C TYR A 332 -29.98 7.79 20.06
N GLY A 333 -29.37 7.80 21.26
CA GLY A 333 -29.99 7.35 22.49
C GLY A 333 -30.23 5.84 22.62
N TYR A 334 -29.46 5.01 21.90
CA TYR A 334 -29.54 3.56 22.06
C TYR A 334 -28.96 3.12 23.41
N SER A 335 -29.48 2.01 23.95
CA SER A 335 -28.86 1.35 25.11
C SER A 335 -27.49 0.81 24.75
N TRP A 336 -26.61 0.62 25.76
CA TRP A 336 -25.27 0.07 25.55
C TRP A 336 -25.29 -1.26 24.83
N ASP A 337 -26.16 -2.19 25.30
CA ASP A 337 -26.18 -3.54 24.75
C ASP A 337 -26.64 -3.55 23.28
N LYS A 338 -27.62 -2.71 22.92
CA LYS A 338 -28.08 -2.56 21.55
C LYS A 338 -27.02 -1.89 20.65
N ALA A 339 -26.39 -0.83 21.15
CA ALA A 339 -25.29 -0.17 20.44
C ALA A 339 -24.11 -1.12 20.19
N TRP A 340 -23.76 -1.93 21.19
CA TRP A 340 -22.70 -2.93 21.07
C TRP A 340 -23.04 -4.05 20.08
N GLU A 341 -24.27 -4.55 20.10
CA GLU A 341 -24.77 -5.53 19.13
C GLU A 341 -24.64 -5.00 17.69
N ILE A 342 -25.13 -3.77 17.44
CA ILE A 342 -25.05 -3.13 16.13
C ILE A 342 -23.58 -2.97 15.71
N THR A 343 -22.73 -2.44 16.58
CA THR A 343 -21.33 -2.16 16.31
C THR A 343 -20.57 -3.44 15.93
N THR A 344 -20.64 -4.47 16.75
CA THR A 344 -19.90 -5.70 16.54
C THR A 344 -20.36 -6.50 15.31
N LYS A 345 -21.64 -6.36 14.90
CA LYS A 345 -22.15 -6.96 13.66
C LYS A 345 -21.76 -6.19 12.40
N THR A 346 -21.34 -4.92 12.54
CA THR A 346 -21.07 -4.05 11.40
C THR A 346 -19.60 -4.05 11.01
N PHE A 347 -18.67 -4.19 11.97
CA PHE A 347 -17.23 -4.14 11.73
C PHE A 347 -16.59 -5.49 11.40
N ALA A 348 -15.62 -5.47 10.48
CA ALA A 348 -14.66 -6.53 10.22
C ALA A 348 -13.24 -5.92 10.17
N TYR A 349 -12.22 -6.72 10.46
CA TYR A 349 -10.83 -6.27 10.58
C TYR A 349 -9.87 -7.15 9.79
N THR A 350 -8.96 -6.51 9.04
CA THR A 350 -7.82 -7.19 8.42
C THR A 350 -6.52 -6.76 9.12
N ASN A 351 -5.77 -7.73 9.63
CA ASN A 351 -4.41 -7.50 10.10
C ASN A 351 -3.41 -7.60 8.94
N HIS A 352 -2.43 -6.70 8.89
CA HIS A 352 -1.42 -6.64 7.83
C HIS A 352 0.01 -6.82 8.31
N THR A 353 0.22 -7.12 9.58
CA THR A 353 1.57 -7.27 10.15
C THR A 353 1.69 -8.48 11.06
N ILE A 354 2.87 -9.11 11.03
CA ILE A 354 3.24 -10.18 11.96
C ILE A 354 4.05 -9.62 13.14
N MET A 355 4.75 -8.52 12.90
CA MET A 355 5.70 -7.96 13.88
C MET A 355 4.95 -7.34 15.07
N ALA A 356 5.16 -7.88 16.25
CA ALA A 356 4.50 -7.45 17.50
C ALA A 356 4.78 -5.96 17.81
N GLU A 357 5.97 -5.47 17.47
CA GLU A 357 6.37 -4.06 17.61
C GLU A 357 5.61 -3.10 16.68
N ALA A 358 5.06 -3.61 15.59
CA ALA A 358 4.26 -2.83 14.64
C ALA A 358 2.76 -2.80 14.98
N LEU A 359 2.31 -3.56 15.98
CA LEU A 359 0.95 -3.46 16.51
C LEU A 359 0.81 -2.18 17.32
N GLU A 360 -0.04 -1.26 16.86
CA GLU A 360 -0.20 0.06 17.47
C GLU A 360 -0.69 0.00 18.91
N LYS A 361 -0.02 0.76 19.76
CA LYS A 361 -0.36 0.97 21.19
C LYS A 361 -0.24 2.46 21.49
N TRP A 362 -1.22 3.00 22.20
CA TRP A 362 -1.22 4.41 22.60
C TRP A 362 -1.25 4.52 24.11
N SER A 363 -0.37 5.37 24.67
CA SER A 363 -0.39 5.66 26.11
C SER A 363 -1.75 6.26 26.51
N VAL A 364 -2.31 5.77 27.60
CA VAL A 364 -3.55 6.35 28.19
C VAL A 364 -3.36 7.82 28.51
N ASP A 365 -2.19 8.22 29.02
CA ASP A 365 -1.89 9.60 29.38
C ASP A 365 -1.90 10.55 28.19
N LEU A 366 -1.58 10.07 27.00
CA LEU A 366 -1.65 10.83 25.77
C LEU A 366 -3.07 10.83 25.16
N PHE A 367 -3.71 9.66 25.19
CA PHE A 367 -4.99 9.44 24.49
C PHE A 367 -6.19 10.05 25.22
N LYS A 368 -6.27 9.87 26.56
CA LYS A 368 -7.42 10.29 27.37
C LYS A 368 -7.67 11.80 27.36
N PRO A 369 -6.66 12.69 27.49
CA PRO A 369 -6.88 14.13 27.36
C PRO A 369 -7.28 14.56 25.96
N LEU A 370 -6.79 13.86 24.93
CA LEU A 370 -7.06 14.16 23.52
C LEU A 370 -8.48 13.77 23.09
N LEU A 371 -8.96 12.61 23.53
CA LEU A 371 -10.24 12.00 23.14
C LEU A 371 -10.99 11.47 24.38
N PRO A 372 -11.41 12.34 25.31
CA PRO A 372 -11.93 11.91 26.61
C PRO A 372 -13.17 11.02 26.52
N ARG A 373 -14.11 11.33 25.59
CA ARG A 373 -15.30 10.52 25.42
C ARG A 373 -15.01 9.15 24.79
N ILE A 374 -14.15 9.12 23.78
CA ILE A 374 -13.74 7.88 23.12
C ILE A 374 -13.01 6.99 24.12
N TYR A 375 -12.13 7.56 24.93
CA TYR A 375 -11.45 6.82 26.00
C TYR A 375 -12.45 6.21 26.99
N SER A 376 -13.46 6.96 27.48
CA SER A 376 -14.44 6.42 28.43
C SER A 376 -15.24 5.24 27.85
N ILE A 377 -15.52 5.26 26.54
CA ILE A 377 -16.16 4.13 25.85
C ILE A 377 -15.22 2.95 25.74
N ILE A 378 -13.95 3.16 25.37
CA ILE A 378 -12.94 2.08 25.32
C ILE A 378 -12.76 1.45 26.71
N GLU A 379 -12.73 2.25 27.77
CA GLU A 379 -12.59 1.78 29.15
C GLU A 379 -13.76 0.88 29.55
N GLU A 380 -14.99 1.26 29.22
CA GLU A 380 -16.18 0.44 29.50
C GLU A 380 -16.23 -0.82 28.62
N ILE A 381 -15.83 -0.75 27.34
CA ILE A 381 -15.68 -1.96 26.49
C ILE A 381 -14.67 -2.91 27.11
N ASN A 382 -13.51 -2.39 27.52
CA ASN A 382 -12.45 -3.19 28.16
C ASN A 382 -12.94 -3.85 29.45
N LYS A 383 -13.62 -3.11 30.32
CA LYS A 383 -14.17 -3.62 31.58
C LYS A 383 -15.16 -4.76 31.34
N ARG A 384 -16.12 -4.59 30.44
CA ARG A 384 -17.10 -5.63 30.08
C ARG A 384 -16.45 -6.84 29.45
N PHE A 385 -15.49 -6.63 28.54
CA PHE A 385 -14.75 -7.72 27.93
C PHE A 385 -13.93 -8.51 28.95
N CYS A 386 -13.18 -7.85 29.83
CA CYS A 386 -12.41 -8.52 30.88
C CYS A 386 -13.32 -9.33 31.82
N GLN A 387 -14.48 -8.79 32.20
CA GLN A 387 -15.45 -9.52 33.00
C GLN A 387 -15.95 -10.77 32.28
N TRP A 388 -16.31 -10.63 30.99
CA TRP A 388 -16.73 -11.77 30.18
C TRP A 388 -15.66 -12.86 30.10
N VAL A 389 -14.36 -12.50 29.90
CA VAL A 389 -13.24 -13.45 29.89
C VAL A 389 -13.11 -14.19 31.24
N ILE A 390 -13.30 -13.47 32.35
CA ILE A 390 -13.29 -14.04 33.71
C ILE A 390 -14.43 -15.04 33.86
N ASP A 391 -15.64 -14.69 33.44
CA ASP A 391 -16.84 -15.53 33.50
C ASP A 391 -16.69 -16.81 32.66
N GLN A 392 -15.89 -16.77 31.58
CA GLN A 392 -15.52 -17.96 30.79
C GLN A 392 -14.41 -18.81 31.46
N GLY A 393 -13.89 -18.41 32.60
CA GLY A 393 -12.81 -19.12 33.30
C GLY A 393 -11.42 -18.97 32.63
N LYS A 394 -11.27 -18.02 31.70
CA LYS A 394 -10.05 -17.83 30.89
C LYS A 394 -9.24 -16.59 31.31
N HIS A 395 -9.29 -16.20 32.61
CA HIS A 395 -8.63 -15.02 33.15
C HIS A 395 -7.12 -14.96 32.86
N TYR A 396 -6.47 -16.11 32.64
CA TYR A 396 -5.05 -16.21 32.28
C TYR A 396 -4.73 -15.55 30.93
N THR A 397 -5.71 -15.35 30.05
CA THR A 397 -5.52 -14.69 28.73
C THR A 397 -5.56 -13.17 28.82
N LEU A 398 -5.99 -12.58 29.95
CA LEU A 398 -6.22 -11.13 30.06
C LEU A 398 -4.98 -10.28 29.79
N ALA A 399 -3.80 -10.76 30.18
CA ALA A 399 -2.55 -10.05 29.90
C ALA A 399 -2.31 -9.83 28.40
N GLU A 400 -2.79 -10.75 27.56
CA GLU A 400 -2.65 -10.69 26.10
C GLU A 400 -3.87 -10.03 25.42
N THR A 401 -5.08 -10.24 25.97
CA THR A 401 -6.34 -9.90 25.29
C THR A 401 -6.99 -8.60 25.73
N ALA A 402 -6.71 -8.09 26.93
CA ALA A 402 -7.26 -6.81 27.39
C ALA A 402 -6.90 -5.66 26.44
N ILE A 403 -7.86 -4.76 26.18
CA ILE A 403 -7.64 -3.57 25.35
C ILE A 403 -6.71 -2.59 26.09
N ILE A 404 -7.01 -2.34 27.36
CA ILE A 404 -6.18 -1.48 28.21
C ILE A 404 -5.34 -2.36 29.14
N TYR A 405 -4.03 -2.30 29.00
CA TYR A 405 -3.10 -3.03 29.82
C TYR A 405 -1.79 -2.26 29.92
N ASP A 406 -1.20 -2.21 31.12
CA ASP A 406 0.06 -1.51 31.39
C ASP A 406 0.08 -0.06 30.87
N ASN A 407 -0.98 0.69 31.18
CA ASN A 407 -1.19 2.08 30.74
C ASN A 407 -1.16 2.30 29.22
N GLN A 408 -1.40 1.24 28.43
CA GLN A 408 -1.44 1.27 26.96
C GLN A 408 -2.80 0.81 26.44
N ILE A 409 -3.30 1.47 25.41
CA ILE A 409 -4.49 1.09 24.65
C ILE A 409 -4.00 0.30 23.41
N ARG A 410 -4.38 -0.96 23.30
CA ARG A 410 -3.96 -1.89 22.25
C ARG A 410 -4.97 -1.88 21.11
N MET A 411 -4.62 -1.27 19.99
CA MET A 411 -5.56 -1.02 18.89
C MET A 411 -5.96 -2.31 18.15
N ALA A 412 -5.05 -3.28 18.04
CA ALA A 412 -5.40 -4.59 17.48
C ALA A 412 -6.43 -5.32 18.34
N ASN A 413 -6.27 -5.30 19.67
CA ASN A 413 -7.21 -5.93 20.61
C ASN A 413 -8.60 -5.28 20.50
N LEU A 414 -8.65 -3.95 20.42
CA LEU A 414 -9.90 -3.22 20.20
C LEU A 414 -10.58 -3.63 18.88
N SER A 415 -9.80 -3.74 17.80
CA SER A 415 -10.30 -4.15 16.49
C SER A 415 -10.85 -5.58 16.49
N ILE A 416 -10.14 -6.53 17.12
CA ILE A 416 -10.57 -7.93 17.23
C ILE A 416 -11.86 -8.05 18.03
N ILE A 417 -11.95 -7.36 19.19
CA ILE A 417 -13.10 -7.43 20.08
C ILE A 417 -14.34 -6.80 19.41
N GLY A 418 -14.15 -5.67 18.72
CA GLY A 418 -15.22 -4.92 18.07
C GLY A 418 -15.67 -5.44 16.71
N SER A 419 -15.05 -6.47 16.16
CA SER A 419 -15.35 -7.00 14.83
C SER A 419 -15.96 -8.40 14.87
N HIS A 420 -16.83 -8.73 13.91
CA HIS A 420 -17.38 -10.08 13.75
C HIS A 420 -16.42 -11.05 13.05
N ASN A 421 -15.48 -10.52 12.25
CA ASN A 421 -14.50 -11.29 11.49
C ASN A 421 -13.14 -10.62 11.53
N VAL A 422 -12.07 -11.43 11.57
CA VAL A 422 -10.67 -10.99 11.49
C VAL A 422 -9.97 -11.85 10.47
N ASN A 423 -9.27 -11.27 9.50
CA ASN A 423 -8.52 -12.05 8.54
C ASN A 423 -7.05 -11.65 8.42
N GLY A 424 -6.21 -12.64 8.13
CA GLY A 424 -4.87 -12.44 7.62
C GLY A 424 -4.85 -12.26 6.10
N VAL A 425 -3.66 -12.02 5.53
CA VAL A 425 -3.48 -11.58 4.13
C VAL A 425 -2.65 -12.55 3.27
N SER A 426 -2.25 -13.69 3.83
CA SER A 426 -1.72 -14.89 3.18
C SER A 426 -2.01 -16.09 4.06
N LYS A 427 -1.91 -17.30 3.53
CA LYS A 427 -2.14 -18.51 4.30
C LYS A 427 -1.19 -18.60 5.50
N LEU A 428 0.11 -18.49 5.25
CA LEU A 428 1.12 -18.51 6.30
C LEU A 428 0.88 -17.43 7.37
N HIS A 429 0.54 -16.19 6.94
CA HIS A 429 0.21 -15.14 7.88
C HIS A 429 -0.98 -15.49 8.76
N SER A 430 -2.04 -16.01 8.19
CA SER A 430 -3.26 -16.38 8.93
C SER A 430 -2.98 -17.52 9.93
N ASP A 431 -2.15 -18.49 9.56
CA ASP A 431 -1.69 -19.55 10.46
C ASP A 431 -0.89 -18.96 11.65
N ILE A 432 0.07 -18.06 11.38
CA ILE A 432 0.84 -17.36 12.42
C ILE A 432 -0.07 -16.55 13.36
N LEU A 433 -1.11 -15.90 12.82
CA LEU A 433 -2.05 -15.14 13.67
C LEU A 433 -2.75 -16.04 14.70
N VAL A 434 -3.21 -17.21 14.30
CA VAL A 434 -3.95 -18.12 15.20
C VAL A 434 -3.05 -18.95 16.10
N ASP A 435 -1.85 -19.31 15.65
CA ASP A 435 -0.93 -20.17 16.39
C ASP A 435 -0.01 -19.39 17.35
N SER A 436 0.23 -18.10 17.07
CA SER A 436 1.18 -17.25 17.80
C SER A 436 0.58 -15.90 18.17
N THR A 437 0.50 -14.95 17.20
CA THR A 437 0.25 -13.53 17.47
C THR A 437 -1.04 -13.25 18.23
N PHE A 438 -2.14 -13.92 17.87
CA PHE A 438 -3.46 -13.81 18.50
C PHE A 438 -3.99 -15.13 19.03
N ARG A 439 -3.11 -16.03 19.43
CA ARG A 439 -3.48 -17.34 19.96
C ARG A 439 -4.48 -17.24 21.10
N ALA A 440 -4.26 -16.35 22.06
CA ALA A 440 -5.18 -16.14 23.17
C ALA A 440 -6.59 -15.69 22.71
N PHE A 441 -6.65 -14.86 21.65
CA PHE A 441 -7.94 -14.50 21.03
C PHE A 441 -8.58 -15.66 20.27
N ASN A 442 -7.80 -16.50 19.61
CA ASN A 442 -8.32 -17.69 18.94
C ASN A 442 -8.92 -18.68 19.92
N GLU A 443 -8.34 -18.80 21.12
CA GLU A 443 -8.94 -19.59 22.20
C GLU A 443 -10.29 -19.02 22.68
N LEU A 444 -10.46 -17.69 22.68
CA LEU A 444 -11.70 -17.01 23.06
C LEU A 444 -12.75 -17.05 21.93
N TYR A 445 -12.32 -16.95 20.68
CA TYR A 445 -13.15 -16.83 19.50
C TYR A 445 -12.68 -17.77 18.36
N PRO A 446 -12.88 -19.09 18.47
CA PRO A 446 -12.30 -20.08 17.55
C PRO A 446 -12.74 -19.96 16.09
N THR A 447 -13.84 -19.26 15.83
CA THR A 447 -14.42 -19.11 14.48
C THR A 447 -14.27 -17.71 13.89
N LYS A 448 -13.59 -16.79 14.60
CA LYS A 448 -13.49 -15.38 14.19
C LYS A 448 -12.39 -15.16 13.15
N PHE A 449 -11.34 -15.98 13.17
CA PHE A 449 -10.14 -15.79 12.34
C PHE A 449 -10.26 -16.53 11.01
N GLY A 450 -9.88 -15.87 9.93
CA GLY A 450 -9.89 -16.40 8.58
C GLY A 450 -8.71 -15.91 7.74
N ASN A 451 -8.70 -16.27 6.46
CA ASN A 451 -7.72 -15.86 5.48
C ASN A 451 -8.39 -15.28 4.24
N VAL A 452 -7.88 -14.16 3.77
CA VAL A 452 -8.07 -13.71 2.38
C VAL A 452 -6.71 -13.32 1.84
N THR A 453 -6.12 -14.18 1.01
CA THR A 453 -4.83 -13.90 0.39
C THR A 453 -4.92 -12.64 -0.46
N ASN A 454 -3.96 -11.75 -0.33
CA ASN A 454 -3.88 -10.51 -1.08
C ASN A 454 -3.94 -10.73 -2.58
N GLY A 455 -4.33 -9.70 -3.30
CA GLY A 455 -4.38 -9.70 -4.75
C GLY A 455 -3.99 -8.35 -5.36
N ILE A 456 -3.79 -8.36 -6.67
CA ILE A 456 -3.36 -7.19 -7.46
C ILE A 456 -4.36 -6.88 -8.57
N ALA A 457 -4.50 -5.61 -8.93
CA ALA A 457 -5.29 -5.16 -10.08
C ALA A 457 -4.52 -5.45 -11.38
N HIS A 458 -4.74 -6.63 -11.97
CA HIS A 458 -4.06 -7.07 -13.18
C HIS A 458 -4.29 -6.15 -14.38
N ARG A 459 -5.44 -5.46 -14.44
CA ARG A 459 -5.73 -4.45 -15.47
C ARG A 459 -4.69 -3.32 -15.47
N ARG A 460 -4.24 -2.87 -14.29
CA ARG A 460 -3.15 -1.90 -14.19
C ARG A 460 -1.78 -2.55 -14.38
N TRP A 461 -1.49 -3.62 -13.64
CA TRP A 461 -0.13 -4.19 -13.55
C TRP A 461 0.30 -5.04 -14.76
N LEU A 462 -0.67 -5.47 -15.59
CA LEU A 462 -0.43 -6.10 -16.88
C LEU A 462 -0.99 -5.24 -18.02
N GLY A 463 -2.30 -4.96 -18.01
CA GLY A 463 -2.96 -4.27 -19.12
C GLY A 463 -2.42 -2.88 -19.45
N GLN A 464 -2.08 -2.09 -18.43
CA GLN A 464 -1.56 -0.73 -18.59
C GLN A 464 -0.02 -0.68 -18.51
N ALA A 465 0.60 -1.40 -17.56
CA ALA A 465 2.05 -1.36 -17.37
C ALA A 465 2.81 -2.10 -18.47
N ASN A 466 2.25 -3.17 -19.05
CA ASN A 466 2.87 -4.00 -20.08
C ASN A 466 1.91 -4.26 -21.25
N PRO A 467 1.55 -3.21 -22.00
CA PRO A 467 0.56 -3.33 -23.07
C PRO A 467 1.01 -4.27 -24.20
N GLU A 468 2.31 -4.39 -24.46
CA GLU A 468 2.84 -5.32 -25.47
C GLU A 468 2.60 -6.77 -25.06
N LEU A 469 2.89 -7.13 -23.80
CA LEU A 469 2.58 -8.46 -23.28
C LEU A 469 1.06 -8.69 -23.28
N ALA A 470 0.28 -7.74 -22.75
CA ALA A 470 -1.17 -7.86 -22.71
C ALA A 470 -1.79 -8.06 -24.09
N SER A 471 -1.29 -7.35 -25.11
CA SER A 471 -1.74 -7.51 -26.51
C SER A 471 -1.41 -8.91 -27.04
N TYR A 472 -0.18 -9.36 -26.85
CA TYR A 472 0.22 -10.69 -27.30
C TYR A 472 -0.57 -11.80 -26.63
N LEU A 473 -0.84 -11.67 -25.32
CA LEU A 473 -1.68 -12.63 -24.61
C LEU A 473 -3.13 -12.65 -25.14
N LYS A 474 -3.69 -11.50 -25.52
CA LYS A 474 -5.03 -11.43 -26.16
C LYS A 474 -5.05 -12.17 -27.48
N ASP A 475 -4.00 -12.03 -28.28
CA ASP A 475 -3.89 -12.74 -29.56
C ASP A 475 -3.75 -14.26 -29.36
N LEU A 476 -3.10 -14.68 -28.27
CA LEU A 476 -2.79 -16.09 -28.02
C LEU A 476 -3.94 -16.85 -27.31
N ILE A 477 -4.55 -16.25 -26.28
CA ILE A 477 -5.55 -16.92 -25.41
C ILE A 477 -6.90 -16.22 -25.33
N GLY A 478 -7.11 -15.13 -26.12
CA GLY A 478 -8.32 -14.29 -26.08
C GLY A 478 -8.26 -13.23 -24.99
N ASP A 479 -9.25 -12.36 -24.93
CA ASP A 479 -9.29 -11.22 -24.00
C ASP A 479 -10.03 -11.46 -22.68
N ASP A 480 -10.55 -12.67 -22.46
CA ASP A 480 -11.32 -13.03 -21.26
C ASP A 480 -10.53 -12.83 -19.95
N PHE A 481 -9.20 -13.01 -19.98
CA PHE A 481 -8.36 -12.85 -18.80
C PHE A 481 -8.33 -11.40 -18.25
N VAL A 482 -8.73 -10.41 -19.04
CA VAL A 482 -8.84 -9.02 -18.57
C VAL A 482 -9.98 -8.85 -17.58
N LYS A 483 -11.05 -9.65 -17.72
CA LYS A 483 -12.18 -9.70 -16.79
C LYS A 483 -12.04 -10.79 -15.72
N ASP A 484 -11.39 -11.89 -16.04
CA ASP A 484 -11.20 -13.04 -15.17
C ASP A 484 -9.77 -13.56 -15.34
N LEU A 485 -8.88 -13.10 -14.47
CA LEU A 485 -7.46 -13.46 -14.55
C LEU A 485 -7.19 -14.97 -14.44
N SER A 486 -8.13 -15.76 -13.91
CA SER A 486 -7.96 -17.22 -13.87
C SER A 486 -7.75 -17.84 -15.26
N LYS A 487 -8.25 -17.17 -16.31
CA LYS A 487 -8.13 -17.61 -17.71
C LYS A 487 -6.70 -17.50 -18.26
N ILE A 488 -5.80 -16.77 -17.56
CA ILE A 488 -4.39 -16.68 -17.97
C ILE A 488 -3.70 -18.05 -17.88
N SER A 489 -4.23 -18.98 -17.10
CA SER A 489 -3.71 -20.34 -16.97
C SER A 489 -3.64 -21.12 -18.30
N LYS A 490 -4.44 -20.72 -19.32
CA LYS A 490 -4.33 -21.25 -20.69
C LYS A 490 -2.94 -21.11 -21.31
N LEU A 491 -2.11 -20.18 -20.80
CA LEU A 491 -0.72 -20.04 -21.25
C LEU A 491 0.11 -21.29 -20.98
N ASN A 492 -0.21 -22.10 -19.98
CA ASN A 492 0.50 -23.34 -19.73
C ASN A 492 0.53 -24.31 -20.93
N ASP A 493 -0.46 -24.24 -21.82
CA ASP A 493 -0.54 -25.05 -23.03
C ASP A 493 0.58 -24.70 -24.03
N TYR A 494 1.17 -23.52 -23.91
CA TYR A 494 2.20 -22.98 -24.81
C TYR A 494 3.62 -23.03 -24.24
N LYS A 495 3.84 -23.59 -23.06
CA LYS A 495 5.16 -23.57 -22.39
C LYS A 495 6.31 -24.18 -23.21
N ASN A 496 5.99 -25.11 -24.11
CA ASN A 496 6.96 -25.77 -25.00
C ASN A 496 6.91 -25.25 -26.45
N ASP A 497 6.08 -24.23 -26.74
CA ASP A 497 6.02 -23.65 -28.08
C ASP A 497 7.15 -22.62 -28.24
N LYS A 498 8.17 -23.02 -29.05
CA LYS A 498 9.36 -22.18 -29.28
C LYS A 498 9.07 -20.81 -29.87
N LYS A 499 7.98 -20.66 -30.63
CA LYS A 499 7.61 -19.34 -31.20
C LYS A 499 7.03 -18.43 -30.11
N VAL A 500 6.22 -19.00 -29.21
CA VAL A 500 5.65 -18.27 -28.08
C VAL A 500 6.76 -17.83 -27.13
N VAL A 501 7.64 -18.76 -26.76
CA VAL A 501 8.81 -18.52 -25.88
C VAL A 501 9.72 -17.42 -26.46
N ALA A 502 10.06 -17.50 -27.77
CA ALA A 502 10.87 -16.47 -28.42
C ALA A 502 10.18 -15.10 -28.48
N LYS A 503 8.85 -15.06 -28.65
CA LYS A 503 8.10 -13.79 -28.65
C LYS A 503 8.03 -13.14 -27.27
N LEU A 504 7.89 -13.93 -26.21
CA LEU A 504 7.95 -13.42 -24.82
C LEU A 504 9.33 -12.81 -24.52
N GLN A 505 10.40 -13.47 -24.97
CA GLN A 505 11.77 -12.96 -24.83
C GLN A 505 11.94 -11.61 -25.57
N GLU A 506 11.43 -11.48 -26.78
CA GLU A 506 11.45 -10.22 -27.54
C GLU A 506 10.73 -9.10 -26.78
N ILE A 507 9.52 -9.37 -26.25
CA ILE A 507 8.74 -8.40 -25.46
C ILE A 507 9.52 -7.99 -24.21
N LYS A 508 10.08 -8.95 -23.47
CA LYS A 508 10.90 -8.67 -22.29
C LYS A 508 12.10 -7.79 -22.64
N LYS A 509 12.79 -8.06 -23.74
CA LYS A 509 13.92 -7.25 -24.20
C LYS A 509 13.53 -5.80 -24.46
N VAL A 510 12.41 -5.56 -25.13
CA VAL A 510 11.87 -4.20 -25.35
C VAL A 510 11.66 -3.47 -24.02
N LYS A 511 11.08 -4.12 -23.00
CA LYS A 511 10.87 -3.52 -21.67
C LYS A 511 12.19 -3.22 -20.98
N LYS A 512 13.18 -4.09 -21.09
CA LYS A 512 14.52 -3.85 -20.54
C LYS A 512 15.23 -2.68 -21.21
N GLU A 513 15.11 -2.54 -22.53
CA GLU A 513 15.64 -1.38 -23.28
C GLU A 513 14.98 -0.06 -22.87
N GLN A 514 13.64 -0.06 -22.70
CA GLN A 514 12.90 1.08 -22.19
C GLN A 514 13.36 1.49 -20.79
N LEU A 515 13.53 0.52 -19.88
CA LEU A 515 14.02 0.77 -18.54
C LEU A 515 15.48 1.21 -18.53
N ALA A 516 16.35 0.64 -19.36
CA ALA A 516 17.74 1.04 -19.50
C ALA A 516 17.88 2.50 -19.92
N THR A 517 17.05 2.94 -20.87
CA THR A 517 16.96 4.34 -21.30
C THR A 517 16.51 5.26 -20.14
N TYR A 518 15.52 4.82 -19.38
CA TYR A 518 15.05 5.56 -18.20
C TYR A 518 16.13 5.68 -17.12
N ILE A 519 16.85 4.58 -16.84
CA ILE A 519 17.98 4.55 -15.90
C ILE A 519 19.05 5.54 -16.34
N GLN A 520 19.48 5.50 -17.60
CA GLN A 520 20.49 6.41 -18.15
C GLN A 520 20.08 7.86 -17.97
N ASN A 521 18.83 8.19 -18.30
CA ASN A 521 18.32 9.58 -18.22
C ASN A 521 18.19 10.07 -16.77
N THR A 522 17.92 9.15 -15.82
CA THR A 522 17.69 9.52 -14.41
C THR A 522 18.95 9.52 -13.57
N THR A 523 19.87 8.58 -13.81
CA THR A 523 21.04 8.34 -12.96
C THR A 523 22.38 8.60 -13.65
N GLY A 524 22.39 8.69 -14.98
CA GLY A 524 23.62 8.72 -15.78
C GLY A 524 24.33 7.38 -15.94
N ILE A 525 23.81 6.30 -15.33
CA ILE A 525 24.42 4.96 -15.41
C ILE A 525 23.92 4.25 -16.67
N THR A 526 24.85 3.78 -17.48
CA THR A 526 24.53 2.93 -18.64
C THR A 526 24.47 1.46 -18.21
N VAL A 527 23.34 0.81 -18.47
CA VAL A 527 23.13 -0.61 -18.17
C VAL A 527 22.95 -1.41 -19.47
N ASN A 528 23.39 -2.67 -19.44
CA ASN A 528 23.22 -3.59 -20.56
C ASN A 528 21.85 -4.28 -20.50
N PRO A 529 20.95 -4.09 -21.48
CA PRO A 529 19.63 -4.76 -21.49
C PRO A 529 19.72 -6.29 -21.60
N ASP A 530 20.85 -6.85 -22.02
CA ASP A 530 21.06 -8.31 -22.07
C ASP A 530 21.54 -8.90 -20.74
N SER A 531 21.91 -8.06 -19.75
CA SER A 531 22.24 -8.50 -18.39
C SER A 531 21.00 -8.97 -17.65
N ILE A 532 21.17 -9.79 -16.60
CA ILE A 532 20.05 -10.11 -15.68
C ILE A 532 19.59 -8.82 -14.98
N PHE A 533 18.32 -8.45 -15.10
CA PHE A 533 17.72 -7.37 -14.31
C PHE A 533 17.18 -7.93 -13.00
N ASP A 534 18.00 -7.81 -11.97
CA ASP A 534 17.77 -8.27 -10.60
C ASP A 534 17.12 -7.13 -9.79
N VAL A 535 15.85 -7.29 -9.39
CA VAL A 535 15.01 -6.18 -8.96
C VAL A 535 14.55 -6.35 -7.52
N GLN A 536 14.94 -5.38 -6.66
CA GLN A 536 14.45 -5.27 -5.28
C GLN A 536 13.84 -3.88 -5.07
N VAL A 537 12.55 -3.75 -5.40
CA VAL A 537 11.81 -2.48 -5.34
C VAL A 537 10.67 -2.57 -4.33
N LYS A 538 10.90 -2.04 -3.16
CA LYS A 538 10.00 -2.06 -2.01
C LYS A 538 10.48 -1.07 -0.95
N ARG A 539 9.59 -0.68 0.02
CA ARG A 539 9.97 0.15 1.16
C ARG A 539 11.26 -0.40 1.79
N LEU A 540 12.18 0.48 2.13
CA LEU A 540 13.40 0.07 2.82
C LEU A 540 13.11 -0.18 4.29
N HIS A 541 13.37 -1.41 4.70
CA HIS A 541 13.27 -1.87 6.08
C HIS A 541 14.21 -3.04 6.30
N GLU A 542 14.81 -3.15 7.48
CA GLU A 542 15.81 -4.18 7.77
C GLU A 542 15.28 -5.60 7.54
N TYR A 543 14.00 -5.90 7.90
CA TYR A 543 13.44 -7.23 7.71
C TYR A 543 13.27 -7.64 6.24
N LYS A 544 13.18 -6.66 5.30
CA LYS A 544 13.14 -6.91 3.85
C LYS A 544 14.52 -7.22 3.26
N ARG A 545 15.54 -7.05 4.06
CA ARG A 545 16.93 -7.46 3.87
C ARG A 545 17.61 -6.94 2.59
N GLN A 546 17.34 -5.68 2.20
CA GLN A 546 18.16 -5.03 1.17
C GLN A 546 19.64 -5.07 1.53
N LEU A 547 19.97 -5.13 2.83
CA LEU A 547 21.34 -5.31 3.29
C LEU A 547 21.92 -6.66 2.85
N LEU A 548 21.17 -7.76 2.91
CA LEU A 548 21.61 -9.08 2.43
C LEU A 548 22.00 -9.05 0.94
N ASN A 549 21.17 -8.41 0.11
CA ASN A 549 21.47 -8.21 -1.31
C ASN A 549 22.72 -7.34 -1.50
N ALA A 550 22.86 -6.25 -0.75
CA ALA A 550 24.06 -5.40 -0.79
C ALA A 550 25.34 -6.16 -0.39
N LEU A 551 25.27 -7.03 0.62
CA LEU A 551 26.39 -7.91 1.00
C LEU A 551 26.79 -8.86 -0.12
N HIS A 552 25.81 -9.46 -0.80
CA HIS A 552 26.06 -10.32 -1.96
C HIS A 552 26.75 -9.55 -3.10
N ILE A 553 26.35 -8.32 -3.37
CA ILE A 553 26.99 -7.48 -4.39
C ILE A 553 28.46 -7.20 -4.03
N VAL A 554 28.77 -6.95 -2.76
CA VAL A 554 30.15 -6.79 -2.28
C VAL A 554 30.94 -8.09 -2.41
N TYR A 555 30.34 -9.24 -2.10
CA TYR A 555 30.94 -10.55 -2.33
C TYR A 555 31.26 -10.74 -3.82
N LEU A 556 30.34 -10.50 -4.73
CA LEU A 556 30.59 -10.59 -6.18
C LEU A 556 31.69 -9.62 -6.63
N TYR A 557 31.72 -8.40 -6.14
CA TYR A 557 32.77 -7.44 -6.44
C TYR A 557 34.15 -8.04 -6.14
N ARG A 558 34.30 -8.64 -4.94
CA ARG A 558 35.55 -9.27 -4.52
C ARG A 558 35.94 -10.48 -5.40
N GLU A 559 34.96 -11.36 -5.66
CA GLU A 559 35.18 -12.53 -6.49
C GLU A 559 35.62 -12.16 -7.90
N ILE A 560 35.04 -11.13 -8.51
CA ILE A 560 35.43 -10.62 -9.83
C ILE A 560 36.81 -9.97 -9.78
N LYS A 561 37.06 -9.12 -8.77
CA LYS A 561 38.28 -8.32 -8.72
C LYS A 561 39.51 -9.10 -8.33
N TYR A 562 39.41 -10.00 -7.37
CA TYR A 562 40.53 -10.64 -6.72
C TYR A 562 40.63 -12.14 -7.03
N ASN A 563 39.49 -12.82 -7.24
CA ASN A 563 39.45 -14.27 -7.42
C ASN A 563 39.19 -14.70 -8.87
N GLY A 564 39.05 -13.73 -9.78
CA GLY A 564 39.00 -14.02 -11.23
C GLY A 564 37.64 -14.52 -11.72
N LEU A 565 36.56 -14.41 -10.92
CA LEU A 565 35.21 -14.75 -11.35
C LEU A 565 34.80 -13.92 -12.58
N ARG A 566 34.13 -14.55 -13.54
CA ARG A 566 33.57 -13.89 -14.73
C ARG A 566 32.10 -14.30 -14.86
N PRO A 567 31.23 -13.70 -14.06
CA PRO A 567 29.83 -14.10 -14.00
C PRO A 567 29.05 -13.62 -15.23
N VAL A 568 27.84 -14.16 -15.40
CA VAL A 568 26.84 -13.61 -16.32
C VAL A 568 26.55 -12.13 -15.91
N PRO A 569 26.59 -11.20 -16.88
CA PRO A 569 26.33 -9.79 -16.57
C PRO A 569 25.01 -9.58 -15.83
N ARG A 570 25.02 -8.75 -14.77
CA ARG A 570 23.86 -8.50 -13.92
C ARG A 570 23.74 -7.03 -13.55
N THR A 571 22.51 -6.52 -13.60
CA THR A 571 22.14 -5.18 -13.14
C THR A 571 21.22 -5.31 -11.94
N PHE A 572 21.73 -4.94 -10.76
CA PHE A 572 20.94 -4.86 -9.53
C PHE A 572 20.19 -3.53 -9.47
N ILE A 573 18.87 -3.60 -9.42
CA ILE A 573 18.00 -2.43 -9.46
C ILE A 573 17.25 -2.29 -8.14
N PHE A 574 17.58 -1.25 -7.40
CA PHE A 574 16.91 -0.87 -6.16
C PHE A 574 16.04 0.35 -6.38
N ALA A 575 14.90 0.39 -5.71
CA ALA A 575 14.09 1.60 -5.53
C ALA A 575 13.35 1.46 -4.20
N ALA A 576 13.60 2.39 -3.28
CA ALA A 576 13.11 2.28 -1.91
C ALA A 576 13.05 3.63 -1.21
N LYS A 577 12.00 3.87 -0.43
CA LYS A 577 11.93 4.98 0.52
C LYS A 577 12.11 4.44 1.94
N ALA A 578 12.99 5.03 2.73
CA ALA A 578 13.11 4.81 4.16
C ALA A 578 12.21 5.78 4.93
N SER A 579 11.63 5.36 6.05
CA SER A 579 10.95 6.29 6.96
C SER A 579 11.94 7.38 7.42
N SER A 580 11.49 8.62 7.54
CA SER A 580 12.35 9.79 7.79
C SER A 580 13.20 9.68 9.07
N GLY A 581 12.66 9.05 10.12
CA GLY A 581 13.37 8.79 11.39
C GLY A 581 14.19 7.50 11.43
N TYR A 582 14.16 6.65 10.40
CA TYR A 582 14.79 5.33 10.41
C TYR A 582 16.24 5.39 9.92
N GLN A 583 17.18 5.69 10.84
CA GLN A 583 18.58 5.95 10.48
C GLN A 583 19.28 4.75 9.85
N MET A 584 19.08 3.51 10.35
CA MET A 584 19.69 2.32 9.77
C MET A 584 19.22 2.11 8.32
N ALA A 585 17.95 2.30 8.03
CA ALA A 585 17.44 2.23 6.67
C ALA A 585 18.09 3.28 5.74
N LYS A 586 18.29 4.51 6.21
CA LYS A 586 19.01 5.56 5.46
C LYS A 586 20.49 5.19 5.25
N ASN A 587 21.12 4.59 6.25
CA ASN A 587 22.48 4.08 6.15
C ASN A 587 22.62 2.98 5.08
N ILE A 588 21.63 2.10 4.98
CA ILE A 588 21.60 1.06 3.94
C ILE A 588 21.46 1.68 2.54
N ILE A 589 20.64 2.72 2.37
CA ILE A 589 20.56 3.47 1.10
C ILE A 589 21.94 4.03 0.74
N LYS A 590 22.60 4.70 1.70
CA LYS A 590 23.93 5.24 1.49
C LYS A 590 24.95 4.16 1.14
N PHE A 591 24.89 3.01 1.78
CA PHE A 591 25.77 1.87 1.50
C PHE A 591 25.58 1.36 0.07
N ILE A 592 24.34 1.14 -0.38
CA ILE A 592 24.03 0.71 -1.76
C ILE A 592 24.56 1.72 -2.78
N HIS A 593 24.36 3.01 -2.55
CA HIS A 593 24.92 4.04 -3.41
C HIS A 593 26.45 4.05 -3.45
N SER A 594 27.10 3.77 -2.32
CA SER A 594 28.56 3.73 -2.25
C SER A 594 29.13 2.51 -2.97
N ILE A 595 28.44 1.36 -2.88
CA ILE A 595 28.76 0.17 -3.69
C ILE A 595 28.63 0.50 -5.19
N SER A 596 27.56 1.16 -5.59
CA SER A 596 27.34 1.60 -6.98
C SER A 596 28.51 2.47 -7.48
N GLN A 597 28.93 3.48 -6.69
CA GLN A 597 30.06 4.33 -7.05
C GLN A 597 31.38 3.57 -7.14
N MET A 598 31.65 2.65 -6.20
CA MET A 598 32.84 1.81 -6.21
C MET A 598 32.90 0.95 -7.49
N ILE A 599 31.78 0.34 -7.87
CA ILE A 599 31.69 -0.48 -9.08
C ILE A 599 31.88 0.36 -10.35
N GLU A 600 31.27 1.53 -10.45
CA GLU A 600 31.41 2.42 -11.62
C GLU A 600 32.85 2.90 -11.82
N CYS A 601 33.62 3.05 -10.74
CA CYS A 601 35.04 3.41 -10.79
C CYS A 601 35.98 2.25 -11.14
N ASP A 602 35.52 1.00 -11.12
CA ASP A 602 36.34 -0.19 -11.40
C ASP A 602 36.08 -0.72 -12.82
N GLU A 603 37.02 -0.52 -13.73
CA GLU A 603 36.89 -0.88 -15.15
C GLU A 603 36.60 -2.37 -15.37
N LEU A 604 37.17 -3.27 -14.57
CA LEU A 604 36.96 -4.69 -14.67
C LEU A 604 35.58 -5.08 -14.14
N VAL A 605 35.21 -4.65 -12.94
CA VAL A 605 33.99 -5.10 -12.25
C VAL A 605 32.73 -4.55 -12.93
N ARG A 606 32.75 -3.28 -13.37
CA ARG A 606 31.60 -2.65 -14.05
C ARG A 606 31.18 -3.29 -15.36
N GLU A 607 32.03 -4.15 -15.96
CA GLU A 607 31.66 -4.94 -17.15
C GLU A 607 30.68 -6.07 -16.80
N TYR A 608 30.75 -6.59 -15.58
CA TYR A 608 29.96 -7.74 -15.16
C TYR A 608 28.77 -7.36 -14.27
N ILE A 609 28.94 -6.40 -13.37
CA ILE A 609 27.86 -5.98 -12.46
C ILE A 609 27.66 -4.48 -12.49
N LYS A 610 26.38 -4.09 -12.39
CA LYS A 610 25.93 -2.71 -12.24
C LYS A 610 24.97 -2.64 -11.04
N VAL A 611 25.00 -1.53 -10.32
CA VAL A 611 24.09 -1.26 -9.23
C VAL A 611 23.40 0.07 -9.48
N VAL A 612 22.07 0.05 -9.53
CA VAL A 612 21.24 1.22 -9.78
C VAL A 612 20.29 1.43 -8.62
N PHE A 613 20.27 2.63 -8.07
CA PHE A 613 19.24 3.02 -7.11
C PHE A 613 18.37 4.12 -7.75
N LEU A 614 17.10 3.80 -8.03
CA LEU A 614 16.14 4.73 -8.60
C LEU A 614 15.40 5.47 -7.47
N PRO A 615 15.50 6.82 -7.41
CA PRO A 615 14.88 7.59 -6.35
C PRO A 615 13.36 7.69 -6.53
N ASP A 616 12.70 8.05 -5.45
CA ASP A 616 11.27 8.39 -5.41
C ASP A 616 10.34 7.28 -5.90
N TYR A 617 10.54 6.06 -5.38
CA TYR A 617 9.73 4.88 -5.75
C TYR A 617 8.25 5.14 -5.49
N LYS A 618 7.45 5.01 -6.55
CA LYS A 618 6.00 5.21 -6.59
C LYS A 618 5.37 4.39 -7.71
N VAL A 619 4.04 4.46 -7.88
CA VAL A 619 3.31 3.60 -8.83
C VAL A 619 3.83 3.76 -10.26
N THR A 620 4.03 4.98 -10.74
CA THR A 620 4.54 5.23 -12.11
C THR A 620 5.93 4.65 -12.34
N LEU A 621 6.80 4.68 -11.34
CA LEU A 621 8.13 4.06 -11.45
C LEU A 621 8.03 2.53 -11.41
N ALA A 622 7.16 1.99 -10.55
CA ALA A 622 6.88 0.55 -10.49
C ALA A 622 6.36 0.00 -11.83
N GLU A 623 5.48 0.75 -12.51
CA GLU A 623 4.94 0.39 -13.84
C GLU A 623 6.03 0.31 -14.93
N LYS A 624 7.15 1.02 -14.77
CA LYS A 624 8.31 0.95 -15.68
C LYS A 624 9.27 -0.22 -15.31
N ILE A 625 9.49 -0.46 -14.02
CA ILE A 625 10.46 -1.46 -13.55
C ILE A 625 9.91 -2.88 -13.66
N ILE A 626 8.69 -3.11 -13.21
CA ILE A 626 8.11 -4.46 -13.07
C ILE A 626 8.09 -5.24 -14.39
N PRO A 627 7.68 -4.67 -15.54
CA PRO A 627 7.70 -5.38 -16.82
C PRO A 627 9.10 -5.79 -17.30
N ALA A 628 10.13 -5.07 -16.88
CA ALA A 628 11.52 -5.29 -17.30
C ALA A 628 12.31 -6.24 -16.39
N ALA A 629 11.77 -6.63 -15.24
CA ALA A 629 12.45 -7.47 -14.28
C ALA A 629 12.63 -8.91 -14.79
N ASP A 630 13.82 -9.48 -14.60
CA ASP A 630 14.10 -10.90 -14.76
C ASP A 630 13.97 -11.64 -13.43
N ILE A 631 14.53 -11.08 -12.36
CA ILE A 631 14.47 -11.59 -10.99
C ILE A 631 13.67 -10.65 -10.08
N SER A 632 12.83 -11.25 -9.26
CA SER A 632 12.03 -10.65 -8.22
C SER A 632 12.63 -11.00 -6.86
N GLU A 633 13.34 -10.06 -6.23
CA GLU A 633 13.95 -10.22 -4.90
C GLU A 633 12.91 -10.13 -3.78
N GLN A 634 12.57 -11.27 -3.19
CA GLN A 634 11.58 -11.43 -2.13
C GLN A 634 12.21 -12.13 -0.92
N ILE A 635 13.24 -11.49 -0.40
CA ILE A 635 14.24 -12.07 0.52
C ILE A 635 14.03 -11.64 1.98
N SER A 636 12.81 -11.32 2.40
CA SER A 636 12.49 -11.04 3.80
C SER A 636 12.91 -12.20 4.71
N GLN A 637 13.23 -11.92 5.97
CA GLN A 637 13.40 -13.00 6.94
C GLN A 637 12.08 -13.76 7.09
N ALA A 638 12.13 -15.08 7.07
CA ALA A 638 10.94 -15.92 7.20
C ALA A 638 10.13 -15.58 8.47
N GLY A 639 8.81 -15.52 8.33
CA GLY A 639 7.90 -15.14 9.41
C GLY A 639 7.81 -13.63 9.67
N LYS A 640 8.24 -12.75 8.74
CA LYS A 640 8.19 -11.29 8.92
C LYS A 640 7.33 -10.56 7.88
N GLU A 641 7.30 -11.00 6.62
CA GLU A 641 6.43 -10.42 5.60
C GLU A 641 5.06 -11.09 5.64
N ALA A 642 4.01 -10.37 5.98
CA ALA A 642 2.66 -10.93 6.08
C ALA A 642 2.15 -11.50 4.73
N SER A 643 2.46 -10.85 3.64
CA SER A 643 2.08 -11.29 2.29
C SER A 643 3.08 -10.82 1.22
N GLY A 644 3.27 -9.50 1.11
CA GLY A 644 3.81 -8.87 -0.08
C GLY A 644 2.76 -8.81 -1.20
N THR A 645 2.94 -7.85 -2.10
CA THR A 645 2.17 -7.75 -3.36
C THR A 645 3.08 -7.43 -4.55
N GLY A 646 4.32 -6.99 -4.29
CA GLY A 646 5.34 -6.81 -5.31
C GLY A 646 5.70 -8.12 -6.01
N ASN A 647 5.82 -9.20 -5.24
CA ASN A 647 6.03 -10.57 -5.72
C ASN A 647 4.96 -10.99 -6.75
N MET A 648 3.67 -10.74 -6.48
CA MET A 648 2.55 -11.06 -7.38
C MET A 648 2.61 -10.27 -8.70
N LYS A 649 2.95 -8.98 -8.65
CA LYS A 649 3.07 -8.10 -9.83
C LYS A 649 4.23 -8.51 -10.73
N LEU A 650 5.37 -8.84 -10.12
CA LEU A 650 6.56 -9.30 -10.80
C LEU A 650 6.32 -10.69 -11.44
N MET A 651 5.70 -11.62 -10.69
CA MET A 651 5.28 -12.93 -11.20
C MET A 651 4.36 -12.80 -12.42
N LEU A 652 3.34 -11.93 -12.37
CA LEU A 652 2.40 -11.70 -13.48
C LEU A 652 3.11 -11.16 -14.74
N ASN A 653 4.24 -10.48 -14.58
CA ASN A 653 5.06 -9.96 -15.66
C ASN A 653 6.25 -10.89 -16.03
N GLY A 654 6.24 -12.13 -15.54
CA GLY A 654 7.20 -13.17 -15.91
C GLY A 654 8.57 -13.05 -15.23
N ALA A 655 8.70 -12.25 -14.16
CA ALA A 655 9.92 -12.28 -13.35
C ALA A 655 9.91 -13.51 -12.44
N LEU A 656 11.07 -14.18 -12.31
CA LEU A 656 11.22 -15.33 -11.45
C LEU A 656 11.52 -14.88 -10.02
N THR A 657 10.80 -15.44 -9.06
CA THR A 657 11.03 -15.12 -7.65
C THR A 657 12.30 -15.78 -7.14
N LEU A 658 13.19 -14.98 -6.57
CA LEU A 658 14.26 -15.42 -5.67
C LEU A 658 13.87 -14.99 -4.27
N GLY A 659 13.58 -15.93 -3.39
CA GLY A 659 12.98 -15.57 -2.10
C GLY A 659 13.10 -16.65 -1.04
N THR A 660 12.64 -16.26 0.13
CA THR A 660 12.43 -17.15 1.28
C THR A 660 10.99 -17.67 1.30
N LEU A 661 10.72 -18.74 2.03
CA LEU A 661 9.35 -19.22 2.30
C LEU A 661 8.68 -18.32 3.34
N ASP A 662 8.31 -17.11 2.91
CA ASP A 662 7.68 -16.08 3.73
C ASP A 662 6.51 -15.40 2.98
N GLY A 663 5.47 -15.02 3.70
CA GLY A 663 4.29 -14.39 3.14
C GLY A 663 3.69 -15.16 1.95
N ALA A 664 3.31 -14.45 0.90
CA ALA A 664 2.74 -15.04 -0.31
C ALA A 664 3.77 -15.76 -1.21
N ASN A 665 5.07 -15.73 -0.89
CA ASN A 665 6.05 -16.55 -1.63
C ASN A 665 5.75 -18.05 -1.49
N VAL A 666 5.16 -18.47 -0.36
CA VAL A 666 4.71 -19.85 -0.14
C VAL A 666 3.66 -20.23 -1.18
N GLU A 667 2.65 -19.39 -1.37
CA GLU A 667 1.58 -19.63 -2.34
C GLU A 667 2.08 -19.48 -3.80
N ILE A 668 3.09 -18.63 -4.05
CA ILE A 668 3.77 -18.58 -5.37
C ILE A 668 4.48 -19.90 -5.63
N HIS A 669 5.24 -20.41 -4.65
CA HIS A 669 5.94 -21.68 -4.75
C HIS A 669 4.97 -22.84 -5.01
N GLU A 670 3.88 -22.92 -4.25
CA GLU A 670 2.82 -23.92 -4.47
C GLU A 670 2.23 -23.83 -5.89
N ALA A 671 2.07 -22.62 -6.44
CA ALA A 671 1.46 -22.40 -7.75
C ALA A 671 2.38 -22.75 -8.94
N VAL A 672 3.70 -22.55 -8.80
CA VAL A 672 4.64 -22.71 -9.91
C VAL A 672 5.50 -23.97 -9.80
N GLY A 673 5.65 -24.54 -8.60
CA GLY A 673 6.52 -25.69 -8.29
C GLY A 673 7.99 -25.35 -8.22
N ASP A 674 8.79 -26.27 -7.64
CA ASP A 674 10.23 -26.10 -7.32
C ASP A 674 11.10 -25.70 -8.52
N GLU A 675 10.71 -26.14 -9.73
CA GLU A 675 11.49 -25.91 -10.94
C GLU A 675 11.38 -24.49 -11.49
N ASN A 676 10.41 -23.69 -11.01
CA ASN A 676 10.08 -22.40 -11.59
C ASN A 676 10.24 -21.22 -10.61
N ILE A 677 10.97 -21.46 -9.53
CA ILE A 677 11.24 -20.49 -8.45
C ILE A 677 12.63 -20.79 -7.83
N PHE A 678 13.24 -19.80 -7.21
CA PHE A 678 14.50 -19.96 -6.47
C PHE A 678 14.25 -19.69 -4.99
N ILE A 679 14.26 -20.75 -4.17
CA ILE A 679 14.02 -20.67 -2.71
C ILE A 679 15.35 -20.86 -1.98
N PHE A 680 15.55 -20.10 -0.90
CA PHE A 680 16.71 -20.19 -0.02
C PHE A 680 16.34 -19.78 1.42
N GLY A 681 17.28 -20.01 2.33
CA GLY A 681 17.25 -19.48 3.69
C GLY A 681 16.44 -20.31 4.67
N LEU A 682 16.47 -19.86 5.90
CA LEU A 682 15.76 -20.46 7.03
C LEU A 682 14.25 -20.36 6.88
N GLU A 683 13.53 -21.37 7.33
CA GLU A 683 12.07 -21.34 7.49
C GLU A 683 11.67 -20.71 8.84
N THR A 684 10.40 -20.34 8.97
CA THR A 684 9.86 -19.66 10.18
C THR A 684 10.20 -20.40 11.46
N LEU A 685 10.01 -21.72 11.49
CA LEU A 685 10.31 -22.54 12.68
C LEU A 685 11.81 -22.55 13.02
N GLU A 686 12.68 -22.58 12.01
CA GLU A 686 14.13 -22.55 12.20
C GLU A 686 14.59 -21.20 12.76
N VAL A 687 13.99 -20.10 12.29
CA VAL A 687 14.20 -18.75 12.83
C VAL A 687 13.79 -18.69 14.30
N ASP A 688 12.65 -19.25 14.67
CA ASP A 688 12.17 -19.28 16.06
C ASP A 688 13.08 -20.11 16.96
N VAL A 689 13.55 -21.25 16.49
CA VAL A 689 14.50 -22.12 17.22
C VAL A 689 15.83 -21.40 17.45
N LEU A 690 16.39 -20.75 16.41
CA LEU A 690 17.63 -19.98 16.53
C LEU A 690 17.49 -18.81 17.52
N ASN A 691 16.37 -18.09 17.48
CA ASN A 691 16.09 -17.03 18.45
C ASN A 691 16.01 -17.57 19.88
N ALA A 692 15.33 -18.70 20.10
CA ALA A 692 15.19 -19.32 21.41
C ALA A 692 16.52 -19.83 21.96
N GLN A 693 17.45 -20.28 21.09
CA GLN A 693 18.80 -20.70 21.44
C GLN A 693 19.78 -19.54 21.67
N GLY A 694 19.40 -18.32 21.28
CA GLY A 694 20.23 -17.13 21.31
C GLY A 694 21.15 -17.06 20.09
N TYR A 695 20.63 -16.54 18.98
CA TYR A 695 21.36 -16.32 17.74
C TYR A 695 22.66 -15.53 17.95
N LYS A 696 23.77 -16.02 17.40
CA LYS A 696 25.12 -15.43 17.57
C LYS A 696 25.74 -15.14 16.19
N PRO A 697 25.58 -13.95 15.66
CA PRO A 697 26.07 -13.59 14.32
C PRO A 697 27.58 -13.80 14.15
N TRP A 698 28.37 -13.55 15.21
CA TRP A 698 29.82 -13.69 15.16
C TRP A 698 30.31 -15.13 14.94
N GLU A 699 29.47 -16.15 15.27
CA GLU A 699 29.80 -17.56 14.97
C GLU A 699 29.79 -17.81 13.45
N TYR A 700 28.84 -17.23 12.71
CA TYR A 700 28.77 -17.29 11.25
C TYR A 700 30.01 -16.62 10.62
N TYR A 701 30.39 -15.44 11.12
CA TYR A 701 31.62 -14.77 10.67
C TYR A 701 32.87 -15.62 10.89
N ASN A 702 33.01 -16.29 12.03
CA ASN A 702 34.19 -17.10 12.32
C ASN A 702 34.24 -18.42 11.52
N ASN A 703 33.07 -18.97 11.19
CA ASN A 703 32.96 -20.29 10.54
C ASN A 703 32.85 -20.23 9.00
N SER A 704 32.57 -19.04 8.42
CA SER A 704 32.42 -18.87 6.98
C SER A 704 33.52 -17.95 6.41
N VAL A 705 34.31 -18.50 5.50
CA VAL A 705 35.32 -17.71 4.77
C VAL A 705 34.64 -16.63 3.90
N LYS A 706 33.54 -16.95 3.24
CA LYS A 706 32.79 -16.01 2.40
C LYS A 706 32.28 -14.82 3.22
N ILE A 707 31.67 -15.06 4.36
CA ILE A 707 31.18 -14.01 5.26
C ILE A 707 32.36 -13.16 5.77
N LYS A 708 33.37 -13.83 6.30
CA LYS A 708 34.54 -13.17 6.89
C LYS A 708 35.22 -12.22 5.92
N GLU A 709 35.56 -12.71 4.74
CA GLU A 709 36.24 -11.93 3.75
C GLU A 709 35.38 -10.78 3.20
N THR A 710 34.06 -10.98 3.10
CA THR A 710 33.12 -9.92 2.69
C THR A 710 33.05 -8.82 3.73
N LEU A 711 32.87 -9.15 5.02
CA LEU A 711 32.83 -8.16 6.09
C LEU A 711 34.17 -7.47 6.32
N ASP A 712 35.30 -8.21 6.25
CA ASP A 712 36.65 -7.62 6.35
C ASP A 712 36.89 -6.63 5.21
N PHE A 713 36.45 -6.93 4.00
CA PHE A 713 36.54 -6.00 2.87
C PHE A 713 35.71 -4.71 3.13
N ILE A 714 34.49 -4.85 3.64
CA ILE A 714 33.64 -3.68 3.99
C ILE A 714 34.34 -2.80 5.04
N ARG A 715 35.08 -3.38 6.00
CA ARG A 715 35.86 -2.61 6.99
C ARG A 715 36.94 -1.74 6.33
N THR A 716 37.52 -2.19 5.23
CA THR A 716 38.53 -1.44 4.49
C THR A 716 37.95 -0.46 3.47
N MET A 717 36.67 -0.62 3.16
CA MET A 717 35.99 0.16 2.13
C MET A 717 35.77 1.61 2.58
N THR A 718 36.32 2.55 1.79
CA THR A 718 36.08 3.99 1.99
C THR A 718 35.62 4.60 0.68
N VAL A 719 34.44 5.17 0.64
CA VAL A 719 33.86 5.81 -0.54
C VAL A 719 33.38 7.21 -0.16
N GLY A 720 33.84 8.22 -0.90
CA GLY A 720 33.50 9.61 -0.62
C GLY A 720 33.89 10.06 0.79
N GLY A 721 35.00 9.51 1.35
CA GLY A 721 35.49 9.81 2.69
C GLY A 721 34.72 9.13 3.84
N MET A 722 33.73 8.29 3.54
CA MET A 722 32.95 7.54 4.54
C MET A 722 33.38 6.07 4.58
N ASN A 723 33.57 5.52 5.79
CA ASN A 723 33.73 4.09 6.03
C ASN A 723 32.38 3.45 6.42
N PHE A 724 32.31 2.12 6.36
CA PHE A 724 31.09 1.36 6.65
C PHE A 724 31.26 0.37 7.83
N ASN A 725 32.19 0.65 8.73
CA ASN A 725 32.44 -0.17 9.93
C ASN A 725 31.16 -0.38 10.75
N PHE A 726 30.29 0.62 10.83
CA PHE A 726 29.03 0.53 11.57
C PHE A 726 28.08 -0.55 11.03
N ILE A 727 28.11 -0.85 9.72
CA ILE A 727 27.36 -1.97 9.13
C ILE A 727 27.91 -3.31 9.61
N VAL A 728 29.25 -3.44 9.59
CA VAL A 728 29.91 -4.67 10.07
C VAL A 728 29.69 -4.86 11.57
N ASP A 729 29.82 -3.80 12.36
CA ASP A 729 29.60 -3.85 13.80
C ASP A 729 28.14 -4.23 14.13
N TYR A 730 27.16 -3.67 13.41
CA TYR A 730 25.75 -4.06 13.51
C TYR A 730 25.56 -5.55 13.19
N LEU A 731 26.10 -6.03 12.07
CA LEU A 731 25.96 -7.42 11.65
C LEU A 731 26.62 -8.41 12.62
N LEU A 732 27.75 -8.04 13.24
CA LEU A 732 28.45 -8.93 14.19
C LEU A 732 27.83 -8.93 15.58
N THR A 733 27.11 -7.88 15.97
CA THR A 733 26.60 -7.72 17.33
C THR A 733 25.09 -7.89 17.47
N GLN A 734 24.33 -7.58 16.42
CA GLN A 734 22.86 -7.55 16.43
C GLN A 734 22.27 -8.48 15.37
N ASP A 735 22.51 -8.17 14.09
CA ASP A 735 21.94 -8.88 12.92
C ASP A 735 20.49 -9.35 13.14
N ASN A 736 19.63 -8.41 13.55
CA ASN A 736 18.27 -8.66 14.02
C ASN A 736 17.42 -9.51 13.05
N TYR A 737 17.83 -9.59 11.79
CA TYR A 737 17.09 -10.29 10.74
C TYR A 737 17.93 -11.39 10.07
N MET A 738 18.94 -11.91 10.76
CA MET A 738 19.72 -13.11 10.39
C MET A 738 20.28 -13.06 8.97
N CYS A 739 20.79 -11.90 8.54
CA CYS A 739 21.45 -11.77 7.23
C CYS A 739 22.64 -12.72 7.09
N LEU A 740 23.44 -12.89 8.17
CA LEU A 740 24.61 -13.75 8.12
C LEU A 740 24.25 -15.24 8.11
N ALA A 741 23.18 -15.64 8.79
CA ALA A 741 22.72 -17.03 8.77
C ALA A 741 22.28 -17.50 7.38
N ASP A 742 21.63 -16.62 6.62
CA ASP A 742 21.13 -16.93 5.28
C ASP A 742 22.10 -16.58 4.15
N PHE A 743 23.27 -15.97 4.46
CA PHE A 743 24.15 -15.42 3.43
C PHE A 743 24.69 -16.46 2.43
N GLU A 744 25.16 -17.62 2.92
CA GLU A 744 25.71 -18.65 2.03
C GLU A 744 24.63 -19.32 1.18
N SER A 745 23.45 -19.57 1.76
CA SER A 745 22.32 -20.12 1.00
C SER A 745 21.81 -19.13 -0.06
N TYR A 746 21.85 -17.83 0.25
CA TYR A 746 21.53 -16.78 -0.72
C TYR A 746 22.53 -16.72 -1.87
N ILE A 747 23.84 -16.80 -1.60
CA ILE A 747 24.88 -16.90 -2.63
C ILE A 747 24.62 -18.09 -3.55
N ALA A 748 24.37 -19.28 -2.97
CA ALA A 748 24.10 -20.49 -3.75
C ALA A 748 22.85 -20.35 -4.64
N ALA A 749 21.81 -19.73 -4.14
CA ALA A 749 20.60 -19.44 -4.93
C ALA A 749 20.89 -18.45 -6.08
N GLN A 750 21.70 -17.44 -5.84
CA GLN A 750 22.12 -16.46 -6.85
C GLN A 750 23.03 -17.09 -7.92
N GLU A 751 23.88 -18.03 -7.56
CA GLU A 751 24.69 -18.82 -8.49
C GLU A 751 23.77 -19.68 -9.40
N LYS A 752 22.76 -20.35 -8.83
CA LYS A 752 21.75 -21.11 -9.58
C LYS A 752 20.95 -20.24 -10.55
N VAL A 753 20.60 -19.00 -10.16
CA VAL A 753 19.97 -18.01 -11.05
C VAL A 753 20.88 -17.74 -12.25
N ALA A 754 22.17 -17.45 -12.02
CA ALA A 754 23.13 -17.14 -13.08
C ALA A 754 23.33 -18.31 -14.04
N GLU A 755 23.40 -19.53 -13.52
CA GLU A 755 23.51 -20.77 -14.32
C GLU A 755 22.23 -20.97 -15.17
N THR A 756 21.06 -20.88 -14.56
CA THR A 756 19.77 -21.08 -15.25
C THR A 756 19.53 -20.03 -16.35
N TYR A 757 19.95 -18.77 -16.13
CA TYR A 757 19.80 -17.69 -17.11
C TYR A 757 20.59 -17.91 -18.42
N GLN A 758 21.62 -18.77 -18.42
CA GLN A 758 22.39 -19.10 -19.63
C GLN A 758 21.56 -19.95 -20.59
N ASP A 759 20.63 -20.76 -20.09
CA ASP A 759 19.65 -21.48 -20.90
C ASP A 759 18.39 -20.58 -21.09
N LYS A 760 18.43 -19.76 -22.15
CA LYS A 760 17.38 -18.81 -22.46
C LYS A 760 16.02 -19.46 -22.74
N GLU A 761 15.99 -20.64 -23.35
CA GLU A 761 14.73 -21.36 -23.61
C GLU A 761 14.09 -21.80 -22.30
N LYS A 762 14.86 -22.41 -21.41
CA LYS A 762 14.41 -22.81 -20.08
C LYS A 762 13.93 -21.61 -19.24
N TRP A 763 14.71 -20.52 -19.25
CA TRP A 763 14.38 -19.30 -18.52
C TRP A 763 13.02 -18.73 -18.92
N GLU A 764 12.75 -18.63 -20.22
CA GLU A 764 11.46 -18.12 -20.71
C GLU A 764 10.31 -19.10 -20.49
N GLN A 765 10.56 -20.40 -20.47
CA GLN A 765 9.56 -21.41 -20.07
C GLN A 765 9.16 -21.21 -18.61
N MET A 766 10.13 -21.00 -17.71
CA MET A 766 9.88 -20.70 -16.30
C MET A 766 9.11 -19.39 -16.16
N SER A 767 9.49 -18.34 -16.91
CA SER A 767 8.81 -17.05 -16.96
C SER A 767 7.34 -17.18 -17.38
N LEU A 768 7.08 -17.95 -18.44
CA LEU A 768 5.73 -18.25 -18.92
C LEU A 768 4.89 -18.98 -17.85
N VAL A 769 5.46 -19.98 -17.18
CA VAL A 769 4.80 -20.74 -16.11
C VAL A 769 4.42 -19.81 -14.96
N ASN A 770 5.31 -18.87 -14.56
CA ASN A 770 5.01 -17.87 -13.54
C ASN A 770 3.83 -16.98 -13.95
N THR A 771 3.85 -16.43 -15.17
CA THR A 771 2.77 -15.61 -15.70
C THR A 771 1.44 -16.38 -15.77
N ALA A 772 1.48 -17.62 -16.25
CA ALA A 772 0.29 -18.47 -16.40
C ALA A 772 -0.39 -18.80 -15.08
N ASN A 773 0.38 -18.93 -14.00
CA ASN A 773 -0.15 -19.30 -12.68
C ASN A 773 -0.39 -18.10 -11.76
N ALA A 774 -0.19 -16.86 -12.22
CA ALA A 774 -0.44 -15.64 -11.45
C ALA A 774 -1.95 -15.34 -11.24
N GLY A 775 -2.85 -16.09 -11.87
CA GLY A 775 -4.30 -15.91 -11.77
C GLY A 775 -4.85 -15.96 -10.35
N ILE A 776 -4.26 -16.76 -9.46
CA ILE A 776 -4.65 -16.88 -8.06
C ILE A 776 -4.45 -15.57 -7.28
N PHE A 777 -3.59 -14.67 -7.74
CA PHE A 777 -3.31 -13.37 -7.12
C PHE A 777 -4.13 -12.22 -7.73
N SER A 778 -5.26 -12.52 -8.37
CA SER A 778 -6.21 -11.49 -8.81
C SER A 778 -6.85 -10.78 -7.62
N ALA A 779 -6.86 -9.44 -7.64
CA ALA A 779 -7.63 -8.66 -6.67
C ALA A 779 -9.14 -8.94 -6.82
N ASP A 780 -9.62 -9.29 -8.02
CA ASP A 780 -11.03 -9.65 -8.25
C ASP A 780 -11.43 -10.90 -7.45
N ARG A 781 -10.54 -11.92 -7.37
CA ARG A 781 -10.75 -13.09 -6.49
C ARG A 781 -10.80 -12.66 -5.02
N SER A 782 -9.80 -11.87 -4.57
CA SER A 782 -9.75 -11.45 -3.16
C SER A 782 -11.02 -10.71 -2.75
N VAL A 783 -11.50 -9.75 -3.56
CA VAL A 783 -12.69 -8.97 -3.22
C VAL A 783 -13.99 -9.78 -3.32
N GLU A 784 -14.03 -10.83 -4.14
CA GLU A 784 -15.14 -11.78 -4.18
C GLU A 784 -15.25 -12.54 -2.86
N GLU A 785 -14.11 -12.98 -2.28
CA GLU A 785 -14.05 -13.62 -0.96
C GLU A 785 -14.49 -12.65 0.15
N TYR A 786 -13.98 -11.41 0.16
CA TYR A 786 -14.46 -10.38 1.10
C TYR A 786 -15.96 -10.13 0.98
N ALA A 787 -16.46 -9.98 -0.25
CA ALA A 787 -17.86 -9.67 -0.51
C ALA A 787 -18.79 -10.77 -0.01
N LYS A 788 -18.40 -12.03 -0.24
CA LYS A 788 -19.22 -13.21 0.10
C LYS A 788 -19.07 -13.61 1.56
N ASP A 789 -17.83 -13.74 2.06
CA ASP A 789 -17.56 -14.45 3.31
C ASP A 789 -17.48 -13.50 4.52
N ILE A 790 -17.24 -12.21 4.29
CA ILE A 790 -17.03 -11.21 5.35
C ILE A 790 -18.11 -10.13 5.34
N TRP A 791 -18.36 -9.50 4.18
CA TRP A 791 -19.27 -8.35 4.11
C TRP A 791 -20.73 -8.72 3.82
N ASP A 792 -20.98 -9.88 3.24
CA ASP A 792 -22.31 -10.30 2.73
C ASP A 792 -22.96 -9.21 1.83
N ILE A 793 -22.21 -8.75 0.81
CA ILE A 793 -22.68 -7.78 -0.19
C ILE A 793 -22.88 -8.45 -1.54
N LYS A 794 -23.77 -7.88 -2.34
CA LYS A 794 -24.14 -8.40 -3.68
C LYS A 794 -23.75 -7.43 -4.77
N LYS A 795 -23.48 -7.98 -5.96
CA LYS A 795 -23.24 -7.18 -7.17
C LYS A 795 -24.47 -6.35 -7.53
N VAL A 796 -24.25 -5.12 -7.99
CA VAL A 796 -25.32 -4.28 -8.51
C VAL A 796 -25.74 -4.82 -9.89
N LYS A 797 -27.03 -5.05 -10.10
CA LYS A 797 -27.57 -5.65 -11.33
C LYS A 797 -27.60 -4.69 -12.51
#